data_3659f39eab4f838eee3f425489a6926d
#
_entry.id   3659f39eab4f838eee3f425489a6926d
#
_cell.length_a   1.000
_cell.length_b   1.000
_cell.length_c   1.000
_cell.angle_alpha   90.00
_cell.angle_beta   90.00
_cell.angle_gamma   90.00
#
_symmetry.space_group_name_H-M   'P 1'
#
loop_
_entity.id
_entity.type
_entity.pdbx_description
1 polymer ?
#
loop_
_entity_poly.entity_id
_entity_poly.type
_entity_poly.pdbx_seq_one_letter_code
_entity_poly.pdbx_strand_id
1 'polypeptide(L)'
;MPLLRYIFLNFSFSLMHVYVYAQEMNEEIIVTGSLIEEVQTSNPIFSSSLEEINKRGTFRVEDYLNSLPLINPGNSALHSNFSSGTSSISIRGLGGDRSLILVDGKRLPSGSPLDGNAAQDLNQVPDVLINRIDILTGGKSTIYGSDAIGGVVNFVLDKNFIGTKISMHQGAYQHSNNSYLRNFNSNADSSVLDGINSKYSVVVGSKLNNNSHFIGYIDYKNIDSVRWDKRDIGACAFRGNSGCRLSSATYMSRIQNGSNGGYVSENGFSSSSAGFNFGAANFLQRPDKRMNSGFIYDVNLANKSKLTFSFYNLAQESNAQIGAPLLFRQKINIPCANPYITSAQFSNIGCVNTTDNINAVVSKRFVENSLNRSQFFQTSSNRGIIQYNGKTKSDWQYKIYHQNSHTSLKYKYLNDISLSKVKNALNIDSNGSCISNDLDCVAINLFTTSNNVANNVTNGITQEALDYIHLNLSIYGEISEKIFSGVIDREFKLENKLIDNYFILIGGERRENKLIKLPDSSFLNEDGAGQQVQHQNMYGKVSVNEAFLQLGLAFKNNLKIDSSVRFSDYSFGKDAFTYDLGFYYPINNIFSIKASHQKSIRVADIQELFEPEETELVYATDPCAGATPELNASQCLLTGLPNNLYQNVDDTSAQLYSKSSGNFNLSPEKAISNSISLIADLNRSRIEIDFYQINMEDQISQLSIATVIKNCVASESSNSYWCKLINRSNDGTLSTSGSYVSTPLFNLSNFDTSGLDFRLSHEIDTPIGQVLIKNITNFLIKKDFKQDADSDPINCKGFYRLGDEAGLCYQPSPKIQNVLDISLIK
;
A
#
# COMPACT_ATOMS: atom_id res chain seq x y z
N MET A 1 15.94 13.82 31.30
CA MET A 1 17.36 14.24 31.33
C MET A 1 17.58 15.31 30.27
N PRO A 2 17.64 16.59 30.61
CA PRO A 2 17.69 17.67 29.61
C PRO A 2 19.09 18.25 29.36
N LEU A 3 20.16 17.45 29.45
CA LEU A 3 21.54 18.01 29.33
C LEU A 3 22.28 17.58 28.04
N LEU A 4 21.65 16.83 27.13
CA LEU A 4 22.28 16.45 25.85
C LEU A 4 21.78 17.25 24.63
N ARG A 5 20.98 18.29 24.82
CA ARG A 5 20.36 19.07 23.73
C ARG A 5 21.16 20.32 23.29
N TYR A 6 22.31 20.66 23.93
CA TYR A 6 22.97 21.94 23.69
C TYR A 6 24.39 21.88 23.13
N ILE A 7 24.89 20.71 22.68
CA ILE A 7 26.29 20.59 22.20
C ILE A 7 26.40 20.39 20.66
N PHE A 8 25.32 20.37 19.91
CA PHE A 8 25.36 20.07 18.44
C PHE A 8 24.95 21.25 17.54
N LEU A 9 25.19 22.49 17.95
CA LEU A 9 25.10 23.63 17.02
C LEU A 9 26.51 24.04 16.61
N ASN A 10 26.83 23.90 15.32
CA ASN A 10 28.06 24.29 14.61
C ASN A 10 29.12 23.19 14.43
N PHE A 11 28.82 22.19 13.61
CA PHE A 11 29.89 21.47 12.89
C PHE A 11 29.41 21.13 11.49
N SER A 12 30.04 21.75 10.47
CA SER A 12 30.04 21.27 9.09
C SER A 12 30.78 19.94 9.05
N PHE A 13 30.10 18.80 8.97
CA PHE A 13 30.76 17.50 8.86
C PHE A 13 31.02 17.15 7.41
N SER A 14 32.28 17.24 6.99
CA SER A 14 32.83 16.53 5.84
C SER A 14 32.64 15.02 6.05
N LEU A 15 32.14 14.35 5.04
CA LEU A 15 32.03 12.88 4.95
C LEU A 15 33.39 12.22 5.27
N MET A 16 33.54 11.61 6.42
CA MET A 16 34.67 10.78 6.74
C MET A 16 34.30 9.32 6.50
N HIS A 17 34.59 8.81 5.29
CA HIS A 17 34.57 7.38 5.00
C HIS A 17 35.93 6.80 5.36
N VAL A 18 36.03 6.07 6.45
CA VAL A 18 37.20 5.26 6.76
C VAL A 18 37.04 3.92 6.07
N TYR A 19 37.72 3.73 4.94
CA TYR A 19 37.85 2.44 4.29
C TYR A 19 39.11 1.72 4.79
N VAL A 20 38.93 0.56 5.38
CA VAL A 20 40.01 -0.40 5.58
C VAL A 20 39.91 -1.43 4.46
N TYR A 21 40.91 -1.47 3.59
CA TYR A 21 40.98 -2.38 2.44
C TYR A 21 40.96 -3.83 2.89
N ALA A 22 40.10 -4.65 2.24
CA ALA A 22 40.05 -6.10 2.40
C ALA A 22 40.36 -6.79 1.07
N GLN A 23 40.98 -7.95 1.16
CA GLN A 23 41.39 -8.81 0.06
C GLN A 23 40.15 -9.51 -0.55
N GLU A 24 40.09 -9.56 -1.90
CA GLU A 24 39.00 -10.22 -2.65
C GLU A 24 38.84 -11.70 -2.24
N MET A 25 37.60 -12.04 -1.93
CA MET A 25 37.12 -13.43 -1.86
C MET A 25 36.18 -13.68 -3.04
N ASN A 26 36.15 -14.91 -3.58
CA ASN A 26 35.23 -15.29 -4.64
C ASN A 26 33.80 -14.93 -4.27
N GLU A 27 33.19 -14.02 -5.01
CA GLU A 27 31.78 -13.64 -4.86
C GLU A 27 30.87 -14.81 -5.27
N GLU A 28 29.92 -15.14 -4.42
CA GLU A 28 28.76 -15.95 -4.83
C GLU A 28 27.93 -15.07 -5.77
N ILE A 29 27.95 -15.33 -7.07
CA ILE A 29 27.20 -14.57 -8.07
C ILE A 29 25.72 -14.97 -7.95
N ILE A 30 24.92 -14.11 -7.34
CA ILE A 30 23.46 -14.26 -7.32
C ILE A 30 22.92 -13.71 -8.64
N VAL A 31 22.51 -14.59 -9.54
CA VAL A 31 21.85 -14.21 -10.80
C VAL A 31 20.35 -14.04 -10.52
N THR A 32 19.82 -12.85 -10.72
CA THR A 32 18.38 -12.61 -10.63
C THR A 32 17.67 -13.07 -11.92
N GLY A 33 16.58 -13.82 -11.76
CA GLY A 33 15.77 -14.30 -12.89
C GLY A 33 16.10 -15.71 -13.40
N SER A 34 17.11 -16.36 -12.83
CA SER A 34 17.40 -17.79 -13.01
C SER A 34 17.86 -18.37 -11.67
N LEU A 35 17.55 -19.61 -11.39
CA LEU A 35 18.13 -20.38 -10.27
C LEU A 35 19.41 -21.09 -10.67
N ILE A 36 19.74 -21.11 -11.96
CA ILE A 36 20.99 -21.64 -12.52
C ILE A 36 21.95 -20.46 -12.69
N GLU A 37 23.08 -20.47 -11.99
CA GLU A 37 24.02 -19.34 -11.94
C GLU A 37 24.67 -19.05 -13.32
N GLU A 38 24.87 -20.07 -14.16
CA GLU A 38 25.51 -19.94 -15.46
C GLU A 38 24.57 -19.53 -16.61
N VAL A 39 23.24 -19.53 -16.36
CA VAL A 39 22.24 -19.15 -17.37
C VAL A 39 21.94 -17.66 -17.31
N GLN A 40 22.33 -16.97 -18.36
CA GLN A 40 21.96 -15.56 -18.54
C GLN A 40 20.47 -15.44 -18.84
N THR A 41 19.72 -14.72 -18.00
CA THR A 41 18.27 -14.54 -18.18
C THR A 41 17.95 -13.79 -19.47
N SER A 42 16.93 -14.25 -20.18
CA SER A 42 16.35 -13.59 -21.36
C SER A 42 15.53 -12.34 -21.07
N ASN A 43 15.10 -12.15 -19.81
CA ASN A 43 14.34 -10.98 -19.42
C ASN A 43 15.23 -9.73 -19.26
N PRO A 44 14.66 -8.52 -19.47
CA PRO A 44 15.34 -7.29 -19.12
C PRO A 44 15.58 -7.19 -17.62
N ILE A 45 16.83 -6.90 -17.23
CA ILE A 45 17.20 -6.62 -15.84
C ILE A 45 17.73 -5.20 -15.76
N PHE A 46 17.21 -4.44 -14.81
CA PHE A 46 17.78 -3.16 -14.39
C PHE A 46 18.49 -3.35 -13.05
N SER A 47 19.78 -3.05 -13.00
CA SER A 47 20.60 -3.16 -11.78
C SER A 47 21.09 -1.79 -11.34
N SER A 48 21.01 -1.52 -10.04
CA SER A 48 21.54 -0.32 -9.40
C SER A 48 22.50 -0.69 -8.29
N SER A 49 23.70 -0.13 -8.32
CA SER A 49 24.70 -0.34 -7.26
C SER A 49 24.37 0.47 -6.01
N LEU A 50 24.94 0.06 -4.87
CA LEU A 50 24.84 0.82 -3.61
C LEU A 50 25.32 2.27 -3.77
N GLU A 51 26.37 2.48 -4.56
CA GLU A 51 26.90 3.82 -4.81
C GLU A 51 25.88 4.73 -5.50
N GLU A 52 25.16 4.21 -6.49
CA GLU A 52 24.09 4.93 -7.19
C GLU A 52 22.92 5.27 -6.27
N ILE A 53 22.53 4.34 -5.42
CA ILE A 53 21.46 4.54 -4.42
C ILE A 53 21.86 5.66 -3.45
N ASN A 54 23.08 5.62 -2.94
CA ASN A 54 23.58 6.60 -1.97
C ASN A 54 23.74 8.01 -2.59
N LYS A 55 24.15 8.12 -3.86
CA LYS A 55 24.29 9.41 -4.57
C LYS A 55 22.97 10.18 -4.68
N ARG A 56 21.82 9.51 -4.66
CA ARG A 56 20.52 10.18 -4.66
C ARG A 56 20.14 10.77 -3.29
N GLY A 57 20.87 10.45 -2.22
CA GLY A 57 20.62 10.98 -0.89
C GLY A 57 19.28 10.59 -0.27
N THR A 58 18.68 9.51 -0.75
CA THR A 58 17.41 9.01 -0.20
C THR A 58 17.64 8.32 1.14
N PHE A 59 16.72 8.56 2.11
CA PHE A 59 16.81 7.95 3.45
C PHE A 59 16.15 6.57 3.51
N ARG A 60 15.24 6.30 2.60
CA ARG A 60 14.46 5.07 2.48
C ARG A 60 14.69 4.45 1.11
N VAL A 61 14.78 3.11 1.08
CA VAL A 61 14.98 2.38 -0.17
C VAL A 61 13.79 2.51 -1.13
N GLU A 62 12.57 2.64 -0.58
CA GLU A 62 11.38 2.90 -1.37
C GLU A 62 11.39 4.25 -2.08
N ASP A 63 11.98 5.29 -1.49
CA ASP A 63 12.12 6.61 -2.14
C ASP A 63 13.03 6.52 -3.37
N TYR A 64 14.10 5.70 -3.29
CA TYR A 64 14.95 5.40 -4.43
C TYR A 64 14.17 4.67 -5.53
N LEU A 65 13.51 3.56 -5.18
CA LEU A 65 12.75 2.73 -6.13
C LEU A 65 11.64 3.54 -6.81
N ASN A 66 10.88 4.34 -6.05
CA ASN A 66 9.81 5.19 -6.57
C ASN A 66 10.31 6.31 -7.52
N SER A 67 11.62 6.60 -7.52
CA SER A 67 12.22 7.53 -8.48
C SER A 67 12.49 6.91 -9.86
N LEU A 68 12.36 5.59 -10.00
CA LEU A 68 12.64 4.86 -11.24
C LEU A 68 11.40 4.80 -12.15
N PRO A 69 11.55 5.00 -13.48
CA PRO A 69 10.42 5.01 -14.42
C PRO A 69 9.65 3.69 -14.54
N LEU A 70 10.26 2.58 -14.08
CA LEU A 70 9.66 1.25 -14.09
C LEU A 70 8.75 0.99 -12.89
N ILE A 71 8.78 1.88 -11.89
CA ILE A 71 8.13 1.69 -10.59
C ILE A 71 7.05 2.75 -10.40
N ASN A 72 5.88 2.33 -9.97
CA ASN A 72 4.85 3.20 -9.42
C ASN A 72 4.85 3.05 -7.89
N PRO A 73 4.61 4.12 -7.12
CA PRO A 73 4.47 4.02 -5.68
C PRO A 73 3.29 3.13 -5.30
N GLY A 74 3.53 2.20 -4.36
CA GLY A 74 2.48 1.51 -3.63
C GLY A 74 2.15 2.25 -2.32
N ASN A 75 1.89 1.50 -1.24
CA ASN A 75 1.82 2.07 0.09
C ASN A 75 3.18 2.70 0.45
N SER A 76 3.14 3.87 1.08
CA SER A 76 4.37 4.58 1.44
C SER A 76 4.14 5.53 2.60
N ALA A 77 5.22 6.13 3.11
CA ALA A 77 5.14 7.18 4.12
C ALA A 77 4.44 8.46 3.62
N LEU A 78 4.15 8.58 2.33
CA LEU A 78 3.43 9.72 1.74
C LEU A 78 1.89 9.59 1.81
N HIS A 79 1.37 8.47 2.31
CA HIS A 79 -0.06 8.29 2.59
C HIS A 79 -0.37 8.66 4.04
N SER A 80 -1.25 9.65 4.25
CA SER A 80 -1.69 10.08 5.59
C SER A 80 -2.95 9.37 6.04
N ASN A 81 -3.91 9.18 5.16
CA ASN A 81 -5.18 8.51 5.45
C ASN A 81 -5.19 7.10 4.87
N PHE A 82 -5.89 6.15 5.52
CA PHE A 82 -5.94 4.74 5.13
C PHE A 82 -4.56 4.08 4.95
N SER A 83 -3.61 4.43 5.82
CA SER A 83 -2.28 3.85 5.80
C SER A 83 -2.25 2.53 6.54
N SER A 84 -1.42 1.58 6.06
CA SER A 84 -1.10 0.33 6.75
C SER A 84 0.19 0.40 7.58
N GLY A 85 0.92 1.52 7.52
CA GLY A 85 2.25 1.65 8.14
C GLY A 85 3.38 1.02 7.33
N THR A 86 3.07 0.25 6.27
CA THR A 86 4.03 -0.44 5.40
C THR A 86 4.54 0.42 4.26
N SER A 87 5.51 -0.11 3.52
CA SER A 87 6.01 0.47 2.28
C SER A 87 6.08 -0.59 1.19
N SER A 88 5.40 -0.36 0.06
CA SER A 88 5.36 -1.26 -1.08
C SER A 88 5.58 -0.51 -2.39
N ILE A 89 5.87 -1.24 -3.45
CA ILE A 89 6.02 -0.71 -4.80
C ILE A 89 5.17 -1.52 -5.79
N SER A 90 4.93 -0.92 -6.93
CA SER A 90 4.20 -1.55 -8.03
C SER A 90 5.01 -1.47 -9.31
N ILE A 91 5.54 -2.59 -9.78
CA ILE A 91 6.24 -2.64 -11.06
C ILE A 91 5.22 -2.40 -12.18
N ARG A 92 5.47 -1.39 -13.02
CA ARG A 92 4.60 -0.98 -14.14
C ARG A 92 3.15 -0.62 -13.73
N GLY A 93 2.91 -0.38 -12.43
CA GLY A 93 1.59 -0.02 -11.93
C GLY A 93 0.58 -1.18 -11.93
N LEU A 94 1.04 -2.43 -11.81
CA LEU A 94 0.19 -3.62 -11.77
C LEU A 94 -0.32 -3.97 -10.36
N GLY A 95 0.16 -3.28 -9.33
CA GLY A 95 -0.16 -3.52 -7.92
C GLY A 95 1.05 -4.02 -7.13
N GLY A 96 1.07 -3.75 -5.82
CA GLY A 96 2.13 -4.21 -4.93
C GLY A 96 2.09 -5.73 -4.70
N ASP A 97 0.92 -6.31 -4.72
CA ASP A 97 0.60 -7.73 -4.63
C ASP A 97 1.02 -8.55 -5.86
N ARG A 98 1.35 -7.87 -6.98
CA ARG A 98 1.83 -8.47 -8.24
C ARG A 98 3.31 -8.14 -8.52
N SER A 99 4.01 -7.59 -7.51
CA SER A 99 5.40 -7.15 -7.56
C SER A 99 6.19 -7.84 -6.46
N LEU A 100 6.89 -8.93 -6.79
CA LEU A 100 7.57 -9.76 -5.81
C LEU A 100 8.87 -9.13 -5.31
N ILE A 101 9.06 -9.06 -4.00
CA ILE A 101 10.28 -8.58 -3.36
C ILE A 101 11.09 -9.74 -2.80
N LEU A 102 12.37 -9.78 -3.15
CA LEU A 102 13.33 -10.78 -2.68
C LEU A 102 14.51 -10.11 -1.95
N VAL A 103 15.08 -10.84 -1.02
CA VAL A 103 16.39 -10.55 -0.42
C VAL A 103 17.26 -11.78 -0.61
N ASP A 104 18.37 -11.64 -1.35
CA ASP A 104 19.24 -12.74 -1.77
C ASP A 104 18.48 -13.90 -2.42
N GLY A 105 17.54 -13.56 -3.32
CA GLY A 105 16.72 -14.53 -4.03
C GLY A 105 15.64 -15.24 -3.20
N LYS A 106 15.44 -14.86 -1.94
CA LYS A 106 14.41 -15.43 -1.04
C LYS A 106 13.29 -14.44 -0.79
N ARG A 107 12.06 -14.93 -0.84
CA ARG A 107 10.85 -14.13 -0.68
C ARG A 107 10.84 -13.37 0.65
N LEU A 108 10.55 -12.08 0.58
CA LEU A 108 10.24 -11.26 1.76
C LEU A 108 8.81 -11.57 2.21
N PRO A 109 8.53 -11.72 3.51
CA PRO A 109 7.19 -12.02 3.97
C PRO A 109 6.23 -10.83 3.78
N SER A 110 4.92 -11.11 3.79
CA SER A 110 3.88 -10.09 3.78
C SER A 110 4.05 -9.07 4.90
N GLY A 111 3.73 -7.81 4.62
CA GLY A 111 4.10 -6.70 5.49
C GLY A 111 3.14 -6.42 6.64
N SER A 112 1.83 -6.57 6.43
CA SER A 112 0.84 -6.14 7.41
C SER A 112 -0.41 -7.04 7.42
N PRO A 113 -0.88 -7.42 8.60
CA PRO A 113 -2.15 -8.11 8.76
C PRO A 113 -3.38 -7.20 8.57
N LEU A 114 -3.21 -5.91 8.33
CA LEU A 114 -4.28 -4.94 8.07
C LEU A 114 -4.38 -4.52 6.61
N ASP A 115 -3.42 -4.93 5.79
CA ASP A 115 -3.37 -4.52 4.38
C ASP A 115 -4.02 -5.59 3.52
N GLY A 116 -5.15 -5.27 2.89
CA GLY A 116 -5.90 -6.16 2.00
C GLY A 116 -5.11 -6.69 0.80
N ASN A 117 -3.93 -6.16 0.57
CA ASN A 117 -3.05 -6.52 -0.52
C ASN A 117 -1.79 -7.23 -0.02
N ALA A 118 -1.73 -8.14 0.80
CA ALA A 118 -0.58 -8.94 1.27
C ALA A 118 0.83 -8.61 0.69
N ALA A 119 1.03 -7.37 0.24
CA ALA A 119 2.28 -6.90 -0.36
C ALA A 119 3.43 -6.96 0.64
N GLN A 120 4.61 -7.30 0.14
CA GLN A 120 5.81 -7.33 0.97
C GLN A 120 6.19 -5.92 1.42
N ASP A 121 6.65 -5.79 2.68
CA ASP A 121 7.03 -4.51 3.25
C ASP A 121 8.53 -4.24 3.09
N LEU A 122 8.86 -3.25 2.27
CA LEU A 122 10.24 -2.79 2.04
C LEU A 122 10.94 -2.30 3.31
N ASN A 123 10.19 -1.96 4.36
CA ASN A 123 10.75 -1.58 5.65
C ASN A 123 11.55 -2.71 6.31
N GLN A 124 11.30 -3.97 5.92
CA GLN A 124 12.01 -5.16 6.42
C GLN A 124 13.35 -5.42 5.71
N VAL A 125 13.67 -4.69 4.63
CA VAL A 125 14.92 -4.87 3.89
C VAL A 125 16.10 -4.30 4.71
N PRO A 126 17.20 -5.07 4.90
CA PRO A 126 18.41 -4.61 5.61
C PRO A 126 19.24 -3.69 4.69
N ASP A 127 18.78 -2.46 4.47
CA ASP A 127 19.32 -1.56 3.45
C ASP A 127 20.80 -1.20 3.64
N VAL A 128 21.35 -1.30 4.86
CA VAL A 128 22.76 -1.07 5.14
C VAL A 128 23.71 -2.16 4.62
N LEU A 129 23.14 -3.34 4.31
CA LEU A 129 23.85 -4.46 3.72
C LEU A 129 23.64 -4.58 2.20
N ILE A 130 22.82 -3.72 1.57
CA ILE A 130 22.58 -3.80 0.12
C ILE A 130 23.90 -3.55 -0.62
N ASN A 131 24.27 -4.47 -1.52
CA ASN A 131 25.33 -4.30 -2.50
C ASN A 131 24.78 -3.76 -3.82
N ARG A 132 23.66 -4.36 -4.30
CA ARG A 132 22.93 -3.91 -5.47
C ARG A 132 21.44 -4.26 -5.39
N ILE A 133 20.64 -3.58 -6.19
CA ILE A 133 19.22 -3.88 -6.39
C ILE A 133 19.04 -4.30 -7.86
N ASP A 134 18.46 -5.46 -8.08
CA ASP A 134 18.12 -5.96 -9.40
C ASP A 134 16.60 -5.90 -9.59
N ILE A 135 16.13 -5.21 -10.62
CA ILE A 135 14.72 -5.14 -11.01
C ILE A 135 14.55 -5.92 -12.30
N LEU A 136 13.86 -7.04 -12.21
CA LEU A 136 13.51 -7.89 -13.32
C LEU A 136 12.07 -7.59 -13.73
N THR A 137 11.87 -7.16 -14.95
CA THR A 137 10.54 -6.85 -15.48
C THR A 137 9.97 -8.01 -16.29
N GLY A 138 8.63 -8.16 -16.25
CA GLY A 138 7.91 -9.31 -16.81
C GLY A 138 7.71 -10.44 -15.81
N GLY A 139 6.82 -11.37 -16.14
CA GLY A 139 6.41 -12.43 -15.23
C GLY A 139 7.52 -13.42 -14.91
N LYS A 140 7.67 -13.83 -13.67
CA LYS A 140 8.64 -14.86 -13.22
C LYS A 140 8.04 -15.81 -12.19
N SER A 141 6.76 -16.07 -12.29
CA SER A 141 6.09 -17.02 -11.38
C SER A 141 6.62 -18.46 -11.52
N THR A 142 7.23 -18.83 -12.65
CA THR A 142 7.88 -20.14 -12.83
C THR A 142 9.08 -20.33 -11.92
N ILE A 143 9.84 -19.27 -11.68
CA ILE A 143 11.07 -19.31 -10.88
C ILE A 143 10.75 -19.06 -9.41
N TYR A 144 9.92 -18.06 -9.12
CA TYR A 144 9.73 -17.54 -7.76
C TYR A 144 8.33 -17.82 -7.16
N GLY A 145 7.44 -18.48 -7.89
CA GLY A 145 6.04 -18.75 -7.47
C GLY A 145 5.09 -17.61 -7.72
N SER A 146 3.92 -17.64 -7.09
CA SER A 146 2.89 -16.60 -7.16
C SER A 146 3.44 -15.19 -6.88
N ASP A 147 2.73 -14.15 -7.34
CA ASP A 147 2.94 -12.72 -7.10
C ASP A 147 4.02 -12.06 -7.97
N ALA A 148 4.75 -12.82 -8.79
CA ALA A 148 5.73 -12.32 -9.75
C ALA A 148 5.12 -12.09 -11.15
N ILE A 149 4.00 -11.33 -11.24
CA ILE A 149 3.34 -10.98 -12.52
C ILE A 149 4.00 -9.76 -13.16
N GLY A 150 4.11 -8.67 -12.42
CA GLY A 150 4.73 -7.41 -12.90
C GLY A 150 6.23 -7.51 -12.99
N GLY A 151 6.82 -8.34 -12.14
CA GLY A 151 8.25 -8.55 -12.06
C GLY A 151 8.73 -8.86 -10.65
N VAL A 152 10.04 -8.75 -10.48
CA VAL A 152 10.74 -9.06 -9.23
C VAL A 152 11.74 -7.96 -8.90
N VAL A 153 11.79 -7.53 -7.65
CA VAL A 153 12.89 -6.71 -7.12
C VAL A 153 13.70 -7.56 -6.17
N ASN A 154 14.96 -7.79 -6.47
CA ASN A 154 15.87 -8.58 -5.64
C ASN A 154 16.94 -7.68 -5.03
N PHE A 155 16.99 -7.63 -3.72
CA PHE A 155 18.03 -6.97 -2.95
C PHE A 155 19.17 -7.95 -2.69
N VAL A 156 20.30 -7.74 -3.35
CA VAL A 156 21.51 -8.55 -3.18
C VAL A 156 22.35 -7.91 -2.10
N LEU A 157 22.65 -8.68 -1.04
CA LEU A 157 23.37 -8.21 0.13
C LEU A 157 24.88 -8.44 -0.01
N ASP A 158 25.67 -7.53 0.56
CA ASP A 158 27.12 -7.71 0.75
C ASP A 158 27.37 -8.69 1.90
N LYS A 159 27.49 -9.96 1.58
CA LYS A 159 27.75 -11.05 2.54
C LYS A 159 29.24 -11.28 2.81
N ASN A 160 30.12 -10.61 2.09
CA ASN A 160 31.56 -10.80 2.19
C ASN A 160 32.28 -9.67 2.90
N PHE A 161 31.55 -8.65 3.37
CA PHE A 161 32.11 -7.50 4.06
C PHE A 161 32.98 -7.91 5.25
N ILE A 162 34.20 -7.36 5.31
CA ILE A 162 35.15 -7.52 6.42
C ILE A 162 35.54 -6.12 6.91
N GLY A 163 35.48 -5.92 8.22
CA GLY A 163 35.80 -4.67 8.86
C GLY A 163 34.62 -4.09 9.64
N THR A 164 34.71 -2.81 9.94
CA THR A 164 33.65 -2.05 10.61
C THR A 164 33.28 -0.84 9.77
N LYS A 165 31.99 -0.71 9.45
CA LYS A 165 31.42 0.45 8.74
C LYS A 165 30.46 1.15 9.67
N ILE A 166 30.71 2.43 9.94
CA ILE A 166 29.83 3.31 10.69
C ILE A 166 29.31 4.37 9.70
N SER A 167 28.02 4.55 9.63
CA SER A 167 27.40 5.54 8.74
C SER A 167 26.45 6.43 9.53
N MET A 168 26.47 7.71 9.21
CA MET A 168 25.59 8.72 9.78
C MET A 168 25.07 9.60 8.65
N HIS A 169 23.78 9.71 8.53
CA HIS A 169 23.12 10.57 7.55
C HIS A 169 22.14 11.50 8.28
N GLN A 170 22.08 12.75 7.86
CA GLN A 170 21.14 13.73 8.35
C GLN A 170 20.64 14.59 7.19
N GLY A 171 19.38 14.94 7.19
CA GLY A 171 18.75 15.78 6.18
C GLY A 171 17.51 16.48 6.70
N ALA A 172 17.01 17.43 5.92
CA ALA A 172 15.75 18.14 6.15
C ALA A 172 15.20 18.62 4.83
N TYR A 173 13.89 18.92 4.78
CA TYR A 173 13.27 19.55 3.61
C TYR A 173 13.17 21.06 3.81
N GLN A 174 13.68 21.81 2.84
CA GLN A 174 13.50 23.23 2.74
C GLN A 174 12.52 23.54 1.59
N HIS A 175 11.43 24.28 1.89
CA HIS A 175 10.42 24.65 0.91
C HIS A 175 10.08 26.13 0.98
N SER A 176 9.91 26.76 -0.18
CA SER A 176 9.48 28.13 -0.32
C SER A 176 8.03 28.18 -0.79
N ASN A 177 7.14 28.70 0.05
CA ASN A 177 5.71 28.80 -0.20
C ASN A 177 5.39 30.05 -1.05
N ASN A 178 5.77 30.03 -2.34
CA ASN A 178 5.69 31.19 -3.23
C ASN A 178 4.59 31.08 -4.30
N SER A 179 3.81 29.97 -4.33
CA SER A 179 2.75 29.82 -5.32
C SER A 179 1.50 30.64 -4.93
N TYR A 180 0.64 30.93 -5.93
CA TYR A 180 -0.66 31.59 -5.70
C TYR A 180 -1.57 30.78 -4.74
N LEU A 181 -1.32 29.48 -4.57
CA LEU A 181 -2.05 28.58 -3.68
C LEU A 181 -1.88 28.99 -2.21
N ARG A 182 -0.83 29.75 -1.88
CA ARG A 182 -0.63 30.31 -0.54
C ARG A 182 -1.81 31.18 -0.09
N ASN A 183 -2.51 31.81 -1.01
CA ASN A 183 -3.67 32.63 -0.70
C ASN A 183 -4.83 31.85 -0.05
N PHE A 184 -4.85 30.51 -0.20
CA PHE A 184 -5.82 29.62 0.45
C PHE A 184 -5.35 29.11 1.81
N ASN A 185 -4.08 29.34 2.19
CA ASN A 185 -3.50 28.92 3.46
C ASN A 185 -2.72 30.06 4.13
N SER A 186 -3.44 30.84 4.92
CA SER A 186 -2.87 31.96 5.66
C SER A 186 -1.86 31.53 6.75
N ASN A 187 -1.82 30.25 7.13
CA ASN A 187 -0.98 29.71 8.19
C ASN A 187 0.36 29.19 7.70
N ALA A 188 0.60 29.11 6.39
CA ALA A 188 1.88 28.66 5.85
C ALA A 188 2.89 29.83 5.84
N ASP A 189 4.02 29.66 6.53
CA ASP A 189 5.14 30.58 6.47
C ASP A 189 5.66 30.71 5.03
N SER A 190 6.32 31.85 4.70
CA SER A 190 6.88 32.05 3.36
C SER A 190 7.97 31.04 3.01
N SER A 191 8.67 30.51 4.01
CA SER A 191 9.68 29.46 3.88
C SER A 191 9.61 28.57 5.11
N VAL A 192 9.78 27.27 4.92
CA VAL A 192 9.76 26.28 6.01
C VAL A 192 10.92 25.32 5.86
N LEU A 193 11.53 24.97 6.98
CA LEU A 193 12.53 23.90 7.14
C LEU A 193 11.95 22.88 8.12
N ASP A 194 11.63 21.67 7.64
CA ASP A 194 11.01 20.63 8.44
C ASP A 194 11.37 19.21 7.94
N GLY A 195 10.69 18.19 8.46
CA GLY A 195 10.92 16.80 8.05
C GLY A 195 12.36 16.37 8.30
N ILE A 196 12.92 16.69 9.48
CA ILE A 196 14.29 16.32 9.85
C ILE A 196 14.42 14.80 9.81
N ASN A 197 15.44 14.32 9.12
CA ASN A 197 15.73 12.91 8.95
C ASN A 197 17.10 12.59 9.53
N SER A 198 17.19 11.51 10.31
CA SER A 198 18.45 11.02 10.87
C SER A 198 18.55 9.51 10.70
N LYS A 199 19.72 9.04 10.25
CA LYS A 199 20.01 7.60 10.14
C LYS A 199 21.39 7.34 10.73
N TYR A 200 21.49 6.33 11.57
CA TYR A 200 22.71 5.87 12.21
C TYR A 200 22.83 4.37 12.01
N SER A 201 23.96 3.91 11.48
CA SER A 201 24.16 2.49 11.27
C SER A 201 25.58 2.03 11.58
N VAL A 202 25.68 0.78 12.02
CA VAL A 202 26.91 0.07 12.27
C VAL A 202 26.83 -1.31 11.61
N VAL A 203 27.84 -1.64 10.81
CA VAL A 203 28.01 -2.97 10.23
C VAL A 203 29.37 -3.48 10.64
N VAL A 204 29.45 -4.72 11.15
CA VAL A 204 30.69 -5.40 11.52
C VAL A 204 30.76 -6.72 10.79
N GLY A 205 31.82 -6.93 10.03
CA GLY A 205 32.12 -8.19 9.34
C GLY A 205 33.47 -8.75 9.78
N SER A 206 33.54 -10.05 10.03
CA SER A 206 34.78 -10.70 10.47
C SER A 206 34.85 -12.16 10.02
N LYS A 207 36.03 -12.58 9.57
CA LYS A 207 36.38 -14.00 9.52
C LYS A 207 36.69 -14.47 10.94
N LEU A 208 35.87 -15.34 11.51
CA LEU A 208 36.09 -15.91 12.84
C LEU A 208 37.20 -16.98 12.81
N ASN A 209 37.30 -17.68 11.68
CA ASN A 209 38.37 -18.60 11.34
C ASN A 209 38.44 -18.79 9.81
N ASN A 210 39.31 -19.68 9.32
CA ASN A 210 39.44 -19.95 7.86
C ASN A 210 38.17 -20.47 7.19
N ASN A 211 37.23 -21.00 7.96
CA ASN A 211 36.03 -21.66 7.43
C ASN A 211 34.75 -20.93 7.83
N SER A 212 34.80 -19.86 8.58
CA SER A 212 33.59 -19.17 9.03
C SER A 212 33.71 -17.66 8.95
N HIS A 213 32.60 -17.03 8.55
CA HIS A 213 32.44 -15.59 8.41
C HIS A 213 31.17 -15.13 9.09
N PHE A 214 31.23 -13.97 9.75
CA PHE A 214 30.13 -13.36 10.46
C PHE A 214 29.95 -11.91 10.02
N ILE A 215 28.71 -11.50 9.77
CA ILE A 215 28.32 -10.11 9.60
C ILE A 215 27.18 -9.82 10.56
N GLY A 216 27.30 -8.74 11.33
CA GLY A 216 26.23 -8.19 12.16
C GLY A 216 25.98 -6.74 11.82
N TYR A 217 24.74 -6.28 11.97
CA TYR A 217 24.38 -4.89 11.71
C TYR A 217 23.28 -4.38 12.64
N ILE A 218 23.29 -3.08 12.85
CA ILE A 218 22.21 -2.30 13.46
C ILE A 218 22.05 -1.02 12.63
N ASP A 219 20.82 -0.69 12.26
CA ASP A 219 20.43 0.52 11.55
C ASP A 219 19.25 1.18 12.26
N TYR A 220 19.40 2.42 12.67
CA TYR A 220 18.36 3.21 13.30
C TYR A 220 18.01 4.42 12.43
N LYS A 221 16.72 4.61 12.17
CA LYS A 221 16.18 5.76 11.43
C LYS A 221 15.15 6.48 12.28
N ASN A 222 15.21 7.82 12.25
CA ASN A 222 14.17 8.69 12.77
C ASN A 222 13.87 9.76 11.72
N ILE A 223 12.65 9.75 11.22
CA ILE A 223 12.16 10.63 10.16
C ILE A 223 10.97 11.39 10.71
N ASP A 224 11.05 12.72 10.74
CA ASP A 224 9.97 13.57 11.23
C ASP A 224 8.86 13.75 10.18
N SER A 225 7.67 14.08 10.62
CA SER A 225 6.54 14.36 9.74
C SER A 225 6.71 15.65 8.95
N VAL A 226 6.11 15.70 7.76
CA VAL A 226 5.87 16.91 6.98
C VAL A 226 4.37 17.12 6.90
N ARG A 227 3.86 18.27 7.35
CA ARG A 227 2.44 18.59 7.41
C ARG A 227 1.94 19.30 6.16
N TRP A 228 0.72 19.02 5.75
CA TRP A 228 0.06 19.70 4.62
C TRP A 228 -0.10 21.20 4.87
N ASP A 229 -0.52 21.60 6.07
CA ASP A 229 -0.74 23.00 6.43
C ASP A 229 0.52 23.88 6.43
N LYS A 230 1.69 23.26 6.31
CA LYS A 230 2.98 23.97 6.19
C LYS A 230 3.41 24.18 4.73
N ARG A 231 2.58 23.78 3.78
CA ARG A 231 2.85 23.89 2.33
C ARG A 231 1.73 24.64 1.62
N ASP A 232 2.09 25.50 0.67
CA ASP A 232 1.12 26.17 -0.21
C ASP A 232 0.30 25.16 -1.03
N ILE A 233 0.94 24.11 -1.54
CA ILE A 233 0.28 23.00 -2.26
C ILE A 233 -0.65 22.17 -1.37
N GLY A 234 -0.48 22.23 -0.05
CA GLY A 234 -1.27 21.51 0.96
C GLY A 234 -2.35 22.38 1.63
N ALA A 235 -2.63 23.56 1.10
CA ALA A 235 -3.60 24.49 1.67
C ALA A 235 -4.98 23.87 1.88
N CYS A 236 -5.41 23.05 0.93
CA CYS A 236 -6.63 22.25 0.99
C CYS A 236 -6.65 21.16 -0.08
N ALA A 237 -7.68 20.32 -0.10
CA ALA A 237 -7.96 19.42 -1.21
C ALA A 237 -8.51 20.22 -2.40
N PHE A 238 -7.65 20.57 -3.36
CA PHE A 238 -8.03 21.39 -4.52
C PHE A 238 -8.99 20.64 -5.46
N ARG A 239 -9.97 21.36 -5.98
CA ARG A 239 -10.92 20.93 -7.00
C ARG A 239 -10.64 21.68 -8.32
N GLY A 240 -9.64 21.26 -9.06
CA GLY A 240 -9.22 21.98 -10.28
C GLY A 240 -8.93 23.44 -9.96
N ASN A 241 -9.39 24.36 -10.82
CA ASN A 241 -9.26 25.79 -10.63
C ASN A 241 -10.39 26.41 -9.77
N SER A 242 -11.32 25.61 -9.25
CA SER A 242 -12.54 26.11 -8.57
C SER A 242 -12.39 26.25 -7.04
N GLY A 243 -11.18 26.12 -6.51
CA GLY A 243 -10.91 26.32 -5.08
C GLY A 243 -10.84 25.01 -4.27
N CYS A 244 -11.12 25.10 -2.97
CA CYS A 244 -11.00 23.99 -2.03
C CYS A 244 -12.25 23.11 -1.99
N ARG A 245 -12.05 21.77 -1.99
CA ARG A 245 -13.08 20.83 -1.60
C ARG A 245 -13.13 20.79 -0.08
N LEU A 246 -14.30 21.11 0.48
CA LEU A 246 -14.55 21.15 1.91
C LEU A 246 -15.50 20.01 2.31
N SER A 247 -15.38 19.56 3.56
CA SER A 247 -16.30 18.57 4.13
C SER A 247 -17.60 19.27 4.56
N SER A 248 -18.75 18.62 4.31
CA SER A 248 -20.05 19.06 4.81
C SER A 248 -20.25 18.80 6.30
N ALA A 249 -19.44 17.91 6.91
CA ALA A 249 -19.39 17.77 8.36
C ALA A 249 -18.51 18.90 8.92
N THR A 250 -19.14 19.91 9.50
CA THR A 250 -18.51 21.14 10.03
C THR A 250 -18.56 21.18 11.55
N TYR A 251 -17.97 22.21 12.15
CA TYR A 251 -18.08 22.41 13.60
C TYR A 251 -19.54 22.73 14.03
N MET A 252 -20.35 23.35 13.16
CA MET A 252 -21.79 23.42 13.37
C MET A 252 -22.43 22.07 13.06
N SER A 253 -23.24 21.59 14.00
CA SER A 253 -23.97 20.35 13.77
C SER A 253 -24.96 20.50 12.62
N ARG A 254 -25.05 19.49 11.76
CA ARG A 254 -26.16 19.32 10.83
C ARG A 254 -27.10 18.29 11.41
N ILE A 255 -28.33 18.70 11.73
CA ILE A 255 -29.34 17.85 12.35
C ILE A 255 -30.56 17.86 11.45
N GLN A 256 -30.93 16.71 10.87
CA GLN A 256 -32.04 16.57 9.92
C GLN A 256 -33.04 15.50 10.38
N ASN A 257 -34.32 15.83 10.31
CA ASN A 257 -35.44 14.92 10.51
C ASN A 257 -36.36 14.98 9.27
N GLY A 258 -36.15 14.09 8.32
CA GLY A 258 -36.78 14.18 7.00
C GLY A 258 -36.36 15.46 6.27
N SER A 259 -37.33 16.27 5.85
CA SER A 259 -37.11 17.56 5.21
C SER A 259 -36.87 18.70 6.21
N ASN A 260 -37.02 18.46 7.52
CA ASN A 260 -36.89 19.45 8.58
C ASN A 260 -35.45 19.53 9.10
N GLY A 261 -35.03 20.67 9.63
CA GLY A 261 -33.71 20.88 10.22
C GLY A 261 -32.69 21.42 9.21
N GLY A 262 -31.40 21.18 9.48
CA GLY A 262 -30.28 21.73 8.70
C GLY A 262 -29.06 21.94 9.57
N TYR A 263 -28.20 22.89 9.19
CA TYR A 263 -27.06 23.32 10.01
C TYR A 263 -27.56 24.21 11.14
N VAL A 264 -27.15 23.91 12.38
CA VAL A 264 -27.47 24.70 13.55
C VAL A 264 -27.00 26.14 13.35
N SER A 265 -27.90 27.11 13.62
CA SER A 265 -27.63 28.53 13.51
C SER A 265 -28.28 29.30 14.69
N GLU A 266 -27.93 30.58 14.87
CA GLU A 266 -28.52 31.43 15.91
C GLU A 266 -30.05 31.59 15.78
N ASN A 267 -30.57 31.53 14.55
CA ASN A 267 -31.98 31.67 14.24
C ASN A 267 -32.70 30.33 13.94
N GLY A 268 -32.16 29.21 14.45
CA GLY A 268 -32.72 27.90 14.23
C GLY A 268 -31.79 27.03 13.36
N PHE A 269 -32.12 26.87 12.07
CA PHE A 269 -31.30 26.08 11.12
C PHE A 269 -31.06 26.83 9.82
N SER A 270 -29.87 26.57 9.21
CA SER A 270 -29.49 27.09 7.90
C SER A 270 -29.40 25.95 6.89
N SER A 271 -29.67 26.21 5.61
CA SER A 271 -29.53 25.27 4.53
C SER A 271 -28.04 25.05 4.11
N SER A 272 -27.12 25.94 4.50
CA SER A 272 -25.72 25.93 4.10
C SER A 272 -24.76 26.20 5.25
N SER A 273 -23.52 25.80 5.11
CA SER A 273 -22.40 26.03 6.03
C SER A 273 -21.13 26.31 5.23
N ALA A 274 -20.15 26.97 5.88
CA ALA A 274 -18.85 27.30 5.29
C ALA A 274 -18.00 26.07 4.89
N GLY A 275 -18.36 24.86 5.31
CA GLY A 275 -17.57 23.66 5.12
C GLY A 275 -16.34 23.58 6.04
N PHE A 276 -15.70 22.42 6.08
CA PHE A 276 -14.50 22.20 6.90
C PHE A 276 -13.32 21.77 6.01
N ASN A 277 -12.18 22.45 6.15
CA ASN A 277 -10.94 22.07 5.47
C ASN A 277 -10.28 20.88 6.19
N PHE A 278 -10.54 19.67 5.71
CA PHE A 278 -10.00 18.45 6.28
C PHE A 278 -8.54 18.18 5.83
N GLY A 279 -8.09 18.77 4.73
CA GLY A 279 -6.76 18.54 4.17
C GLY A 279 -5.63 19.04 5.06
N ALA A 280 -5.82 20.20 5.69
CA ALA A 280 -4.80 20.87 6.49
C ALA A 280 -4.22 20.01 7.64
N ALA A 281 -5.01 19.08 8.18
CA ALA A 281 -4.57 18.21 9.27
C ALA A 281 -3.67 17.05 8.82
N ASN A 282 -3.63 16.72 7.55
CA ASN A 282 -2.95 15.55 7.02
C ASN A 282 -1.43 15.75 6.97
N PHE A 283 -0.71 14.62 6.87
CA PHE A 283 0.73 14.62 6.58
C PHE A 283 0.98 14.46 5.08
N LEU A 284 1.97 15.20 4.54
CA LEU A 284 2.61 14.91 3.26
C LEU A 284 3.59 13.76 3.40
N GLN A 285 4.26 13.68 4.56
CA GLN A 285 5.13 12.60 4.96
C GLN A 285 4.81 12.21 6.40
N ARG A 286 4.53 10.94 6.61
CA ARG A 286 4.34 10.38 7.96
C ARG A 286 5.68 10.31 8.70
N PRO A 287 5.71 10.49 10.02
CA PRO A 287 6.88 10.20 10.82
C PRO A 287 7.13 8.69 10.86
N ASP A 288 8.41 8.30 10.94
CA ASP A 288 8.86 6.91 10.95
C ASP A 288 10.07 6.76 11.87
N LYS A 289 9.93 5.96 12.92
CA LYS A 289 11.04 5.50 13.74
C LYS A 289 11.24 4.02 13.49
N ARG A 290 12.45 3.64 13.10
CA ARG A 290 12.73 2.28 12.66
C ARG A 290 14.10 1.82 13.16
N MET A 291 14.15 0.60 13.69
CA MET A 291 15.38 -0.09 13.99
C MET A 291 15.39 -1.42 13.25
N ASN A 292 16.35 -1.59 12.34
CA ASN A 292 16.68 -2.84 11.68
C ASN A 292 17.97 -3.39 12.29
N SER A 293 17.97 -4.67 12.64
CA SER A 293 19.14 -5.35 13.15
C SER A 293 19.18 -6.81 12.70
N GLY A 294 20.35 -7.40 12.67
CA GLY A 294 20.45 -8.80 12.28
C GLY A 294 21.89 -9.26 12.10
N PHE A 295 22.02 -10.51 11.66
CA PHE A 295 23.31 -11.10 11.36
C PHE A 295 23.21 -12.15 10.24
N ILE A 296 24.34 -12.39 9.60
CA ILE A 296 24.58 -13.51 8.66
C ILE A 296 25.82 -14.24 9.16
N TYR A 297 25.72 -15.54 9.32
CA TYR A 297 26.82 -16.40 9.74
C TYR A 297 27.00 -17.57 8.76
N ASP A 298 28.12 -17.61 8.11
CA ASP A 298 28.49 -18.60 7.12
C ASP A 298 29.55 -19.57 7.68
N VAL A 299 29.37 -20.87 7.44
CA VAL A 299 30.33 -21.91 7.79
C VAL A 299 30.58 -22.80 6.56
N ASN A 300 31.82 -22.84 6.09
CA ASN A 300 32.27 -23.79 5.10
C ASN A 300 32.56 -25.13 5.78
N LEU A 301 31.86 -26.16 5.35
CA LEU A 301 32.00 -27.51 5.86
C LEU A 301 32.93 -28.32 4.96
N ALA A 302 33.25 -29.54 5.40
CA ALA A 302 33.96 -30.52 4.57
C ALA A 302 33.21 -30.76 3.24
N ASN A 303 33.88 -31.21 2.19
CA ASN A 303 33.29 -31.51 0.89
C ASN A 303 32.67 -30.29 0.11
N LYS A 304 33.23 -29.07 0.32
CA LYS A 304 32.80 -27.88 -0.41
C LYS A 304 31.33 -27.54 -0.17
N SER A 305 30.76 -27.94 0.94
CA SER A 305 29.42 -27.52 1.35
C SER A 305 29.49 -26.32 2.29
N LYS A 306 28.42 -25.53 2.31
CA LYS A 306 28.30 -24.31 3.10
C LYS A 306 26.98 -24.30 3.85
N LEU A 307 27.02 -23.93 5.12
CA LEU A 307 25.84 -23.70 5.95
C LEU A 307 25.77 -22.19 6.28
N THR A 308 24.62 -21.59 6.01
CA THR A 308 24.37 -20.18 6.27
C THR A 308 23.20 -20.02 7.25
N PHE A 309 23.40 -19.23 8.29
CA PHE A 309 22.36 -18.79 9.21
C PHE A 309 22.17 -17.28 9.03
N SER A 310 20.94 -16.84 8.80
CA SER A 310 20.61 -15.43 8.70
C SER A 310 19.45 -15.11 9.61
N PHE A 311 19.53 -13.99 10.29
CA PHE A 311 18.46 -13.45 11.13
C PHE A 311 18.30 -11.96 10.86
N TYR A 312 17.06 -11.51 10.69
CA TYR A 312 16.67 -10.13 10.44
C TYR A 312 15.56 -9.76 11.40
N ASN A 313 15.67 -8.59 11.98
CA ASN A 313 14.67 -8.03 12.89
C ASN A 313 14.34 -6.60 12.49
N LEU A 314 13.04 -6.25 12.52
CA LEU A 314 12.51 -4.90 12.37
C LEU A 314 11.68 -4.55 13.60
N ALA A 315 11.93 -3.37 14.18
CA ALA A 315 11.01 -2.69 15.09
C ALA A 315 10.71 -1.30 14.53
N GLN A 316 9.44 -0.99 14.31
CA GLN A 316 8.99 0.25 13.66
C GLN A 316 7.82 0.87 14.41
N GLU A 317 7.84 2.21 14.50
CA GLU A 317 6.73 3.04 14.93
C GLU A 317 6.48 4.12 13.90
N SER A 318 5.22 4.28 13.50
CA SER A 318 4.78 5.32 12.57
C SER A 318 3.39 5.79 12.96
N ASN A 319 3.01 7.00 12.56
CA ASN A 319 1.62 7.43 12.69
C ASN A 319 1.14 8.16 11.42
N ALA A 320 -0.16 8.12 11.20
CA ALA A 320 -0.85 8.95 10.23
C ALA A 320 -1.83 9.86 10.96
N GLN A 321 -2.11 11.05 10.42
CA GLN A 321 -3.02 12.00 11.00
C GLN A 321 -4.06 12.43 9.98
N ILE A 322 -5.31 12.56 10.44
CA ILE A 322 -6.44 13.05 9.66
C ILE A 322 -7.21 14.11 10.47
N GLY A 323 -8.14 14.79 9.87
CA GLY A 323 -8.88 15.87 10.53
C GLY A 323 -9.59 15.46 11.82
N ALA A 324 -10.05 16.43 12.58
CA ALA A 324 -10.75 16.27 13.87
C ALA A 324 -11.85 15.20 13.83
N PRO A 325 -12.20 14.58 14.97
CA PRO A 325 -13.24 13.55 15.06
C PRO A 325 -14.58 14.03 14.50
N LEU A 326 -15.37 13.10 13.97
CA LEU A 326 -16.66 13.47 13.38
C LEU A 326 -17.76 12.44 13.59
N LEU A 327 -18.98 12.92 13.70
CA LEU A 327 -20.18 12.16 13.34
C LEU A 327 -20.47 12.43 11.86
N PHE A 328 -20.73 11.38 11.09
CA PHE A 328 -21.13 11.54 9.69
C PHE A 328 -22.43 10.79 9.45
N ARG A 329 -23.54 11.55 9.24
CA ARG A 329 -24.90 11.05 8.91
C ARG A 329 -25.38 9.91 9.82
N GLN A 330 -25.13 10.07 11.15
CA GLN A 330 -25.53 9.07 12.13
C GLN A 330 -27.02 9.25 12.52
N LYS A 331 -27.75 8.15 12.51
CA LYS A 331 -29.16 8.12 12.99
C LYS A 331 -29.15 8.13 14.51
N ILE A 332 -29.74 9.15 15.09
CA ILE A 332 -29.81 9.35 16.55
C ILE A 332 -31.26 9.72 16.93
N ASN A 333 -31.79 9.03 17.92
CA ASN A 333 -33.05 9.40 18.55
C ASN A 333 -32.81 10.51 19.55
N ILE A 334 -33.49 11.65 19.39
CA ILE A 334 -33.35 12.84 20.23
C ILE A 334 -34.69 13.17 20.83
N PRO A 335 -34.86 13.24 22.19
CA PRO A 335 -36.07 13.68 22.83
C PRO A 335 -36.35 15.18 22.54
N CYS A 336 -37.56 15.54 22.19
CA CYS A 336 -37.99 16.93 22.08
C CYS A 336 -38.02 17.67 23.43
N ALA A 337 -37.98 16.92 24.53
CA ALA A 337 -37.77 17.48 25.88
C ALA A 337 -36.36 18.02 26.10
N ASN A 338 -35.39 17.74 25.22
CA ASN A 338 -34.00 18.13 25.37
C ASN A 338 -33.91 19.70 25.53
N PRO A 339 -33.42 20.22 26.67
CA PRO A 339 -33.46 21.63 27.01
C PRO A 339 -32.47 22.48 26.17
N TYR A 340 -31.58 21.85 25.39
CA TYR A 340 -30.65 22.59 24.52
C TYR A 340 -31.28 22.92 23.16
N ILE A 341 -32.48 22.39 22.85
CA ILE A 341 -33.24 22.73 21.66
C ILE A 341 -33.90 24.07 21.90
N THR A 342 -33.48 25.14 21.20
CA THR A 342 -34.06 26.45 21.32
C THR A 342 -35.49 26.49 20.75
N SER A 343 -36.32 27.48 21.14
CA SER A 343 -37.69 27.61 20.63
C SER A 343 -37.72 27.73 19.10
N ALA A 344 -36.72 28.40 18.48
CA ALA A 344 -36.61 28.51 17.03
C ALA A 344 -36.23 27.17 16.37
N GLN A 345 -35.46 26.30 17.03
CA GLN A 345 -35.06 25.00 16.54
C GLN A 345 -36.18 23.96 16.68
N PHE A 346 -36.98 24.06 17.75
CA PHE A 346 -38.00 23.07 18.13
C PHE A 346 -38.98 22.77 17.02
N SER A 347 -39.62 23.75 16.47
CA SER A 347 -40.59 23.60 15.37
C SER A 347 -39.89 23.27 14.04
N ASN A 348 -38.70 23.85 13.80
CA ASN A 348 -37.94 23.68 12.57
C ASN A 348 -37.34 22.28 12.41
N ILE A 349 -37.15 21.52 13.53
CA ILE A 349 -36.66 20.13 13.49
C ILE A 349 -37.82 19.13 13.46
N GLY A 350 -39.08 19.60 13.54
CA GLY A 350 -40.27 18.75 13.49
C GLY A 350 -40.76 18.26 14.86
N CYS A 351 -40.34 18.88 15.95
CA CYS A 351 -40.94 18.67 17.28
C CYS A 351 -42.31 19.35 17.36
N VAL A 352 -43.34 18.63 17.86
CA VAL A 352 -44.70 19.14 18.07
C VAL A 352 -44.95 19.29 19.59
N ASN A 353 -44.63 18.21 20.36
CA ASN A 353 -44.74 18.21 21.81
C ASN A 353 -43.41 17.85 22.44
N THR A 354 -43.19 18.29 23.68
CA THR A 354 -42.01 17.94 24.47
C THR A 354 -41.91 16.45 24.81
N THR A 355 -43.01 15.73 24.73
CA THR A 355 -43.05 14.25 24.91
C THR A 355 -42.64 13.45 23.68
N ASP A 356 -42.49 14.13 22.55
CA ASP A 356 -42.12 13.47 21.29
C ASP A 356 -40.63 13.17 21.24
N ASN A 357 -40.25 12.25 20.37
CA ASN A 357 -38.85 11.96 19.97
C ASN A 357 -38.71 12.11 18.45
N ILE A 358 -37.59 12.64 18.01
CA ILE A 358 -37.23 12.70 16.60
C ILE A 358 -36.10 11.72 16.28
N ASN A 359 -36.21 11.07 15.12
CA ASN A 359 -35.12 10.26 14.58
C ASN A 359 -34.30 11.10 13.61
N ALA A 360 -33.30 11.81 14.14
CA ALA A 360 -32.51 12.73 13.37
C ALA A 360 -31.27 12.07 12.76
N VAL A 361 -30.89 12.50 11.55
CA VAL A 361 -29.58 12.23 10.94
C VAL A 361 -28.63 13.37 11.34
N VAL A 362 -27.61 13.04 12.11
CA VAL A 362 -26.69 14.00 12.73
C VAL A 362 -25.31 13.93 12.08
N SER A 363 -24.76 15.08 11.72
CA SER A 363 -23.36 15.24 11.33
C SER A 363 -22.72 16.39 12.10
N LYS A 364 -21.52 16.19 12.64
CA LYS A 364 -20.75 17.21 13.36
C LYS A 364 -19.27 16.86 13.34
N ARG A 365 -18.43 17.89 13.24
CA ARG A 365 -16.99 17.79 13.47
C ARG A 365 -16.63 18.42 14.82
N PHE A 366 -15.97 17.63 15.67
CA PHE A 366 -15.59 18.07 17.01
C PHE A 366 -14.21 18.72 16.95
N VAL A 367 -14.19 20.04 16.88
CA VAL A 367 -12.96 20.85 16.82
C VAL A 367 -12.62 21.53 18.14
N GLU A 368 -13.50 21.44 19.13
CA GLU A 368 -13.49 22.20 20.38
C GLU A 368 -12.19 21.97 21.16
N ASN A 369 -11.71 20.75 21.29
CA ASN A 369 -10.46 20.41 21.99
C ASN A 369 -9.22 20.42 21.09
N SER A 370 -9.34 20.82 19.81
CA SER A 370 -8.24 20.86 18.83
C SER A 370 -7.54 19.52 18.59
N LEU A 371 -8.15 18.38 18.94
CA LEU A 371 -7.60 17.07 18.71
C LEU A 371 -7.90 16.61 17.27
N ASN A 372 -6.89 16.05 16.64
CA ASN A 372 -7.03 15.35 15.36
C ASN A 372 -7.01 13.85 15.59
N ARG A 373 -7.78 13.10 14.78
CA ARG A 373 -7.71 11.64 14.77
C ARG A 373 -6.35 11.21 14.25
N SER A 374 -5.80 10.15 14.80
CA SER A 374 -4.53 9.61 14.34
C SER A 374 -4.53 8.09 14.34
N GLN A 375 -3.77 7.52 13.41
CA GLN A 375 -3.52 6.09 13.29
C GLN A 375 -2.08 5.82 13.71
N PHE A 376 -1.90 5.07 14.77
CA PHE A 376 -0.58 4.69 15.28
C PHE A 376 -0.29 3.22 14.95
N PHE A 377 0.86 2.97 14.35
CA PHE A 377 1.33 1.66 13.92
C PHE A 377 2.60 1.30 14.69
N GLN A 378 2.58 0.18 15.38
CA GLN A 378 3.76 -0.41 15.99
C GLN A 378 3.95 -1.81 15.44
N THR A 379 4.97 -1.96 14.56
CA THR A 379 5.29 -3.20 13.84
C THR A 379 6.55 -3.82 14.40
N SER A 380 6.52 -5.13 14.61
CA SER A 380 7.70 -5.95 14.89
C SER A 380 7.74 -7.12 13.94
N SER A 381 8.86 -7.32 13.24
CA SER A 381 9.05 -8.42 12.32
C SER A 381 10.36 -9.15 12.57
N ASN A 382 10.31 -10.48 12.54
CA ASN A 382 11.47 -11.35 12.67
C ASN A 382 11.50 -12.36 11.51
N ARG A 383 12.68 -12.56 10.91
CA ARG A 383 12.89 -13.51 9.81
C ARG A 383 14.17 -14.30 10.05
N GLY A 384 14.05 -15.59 10.25
CA GLY A 384 15.17 -16.52 10.39
C GLY A 384 15.29 -17.43 9.18
N ILE A 385 16.51 -17.64 8.69
CA ILE A 385 16.81 -18.51 7.53
C ILE A 385 17.97 -19.40 7.86
N ILE A 386 17.81 -20.70 7.56
CA ILE A 386 18.90 -21.68 7.56
C ILE A 386 19.02 -22.22 6.14
N GLN A 387 20.20 -22.10 5.54
CA GLN A 387 20.48 -22.59 4.19
C GLN A 387 21.66 -23.52 4.18
N TYR A 388 21.53 -24.62 3.45
CA TYR A 388 22.59 -25.59 3.20
C TYR A 388 22.76 -25.77 1.69
N ASN A 389 23.93 -25.48 1.18
CA ASN A 389 24.29 -25.66 -0.22
C ASN A 389 25.63 -26.37 -0.37
N GLY A 390 25.79 -27.06 -1.49
CA GLY A 390 27.01 -27.77 -1.78
C GLY A 390 26.98 -28.52 -3.13
N LYS A 391 27.97 -29.34 -3.33
CA LYS A 391 28.15 -30.08 -4.57
C LYS A 391 28.40 -31.55 -4.28
N THR A 392 27.72 -32.42 -5.01
CA THR A 392 27.94 -33.88 -4.93
C THR A 392 29.20 -34.32 -5.69
N LYS A 393 29.66 -35.54 -5.51
CA LYS A 393 30.80 -36.11 -6.26
C LYS A 393 30.50 -36.19 -7.76
N SER A 394 29.25 -36.27 -8.17
CA SER A 394 28.80 -36.32 -9.58
C SER A 394 28.43 -34.96 -10.14
N ASP A 395 28.98 -33.88 -9.56
CA ASP A 395 28.81 -32.47 -9.98
C ASP A 395 27.40 -31.91 -9.92
N TRP A 396 26.46 -32.58 -9.26
CA TRP A 396 25.19 -31.96 -8.96
C TRP A 396 25.36 -30.93 -7.87
N GLN A 397 24.94 -29.69 -8.13
CA GLN A 397 24.80 -28.64 -7.12
C GLN A 397 23.45 -28.80 -6.42
N TYR A 398 23.37 -28.48 -5.12
CA TYR A 398 22.14 -28.51 -4.36
C TYR A 398 22.07 -27.34 -3.41
N LYS A 399 20.85 -26.81 -3.24
CA LYS A 399 20.56 -25.73 -2.31
C LYS A 399 19.23 -26.02 -1.63
N ILE A 400 19.26 -26.09 -0.30
CA ILE A 400 18.09 -26.36 0.54
C ILE A 400 18.02 -25.24 1.56
N TYR A 401 16.85 -24.65 1.75
CA TYR A 401 16.66 -23.67 2.83
C TYR A 401 15.33 -23.85 3.54
N HIS A 402 15.32 -23.46 4.81
CA HIS A 402 14.14 -23.25 5.62
C HIS A 402 14.11 -21.80 6.09
N GLN A 403 12.97 -21.13 5.86
CA GLN A 403 12.69 -19.77 6.33
C GLN A 403 11.51 -19.81 7.26
N ASN A 404 11.60 -19.07 8.38
CA ASN A 404 10.48 -18.79 9.28
C ASN A 404 10.41 -17.29 9.53
N SER A 405 9.24 -16.70 9.26
CA SER A 405 9.00 -15.27 9.42
C SER A 405 7.77 -15.05 10.29
N HIS A 406 7.81 -14.01 11.10
CA HIS A 406 6.69 -13.59 11.93
C HIS A 406 6.65 -12.07 12.02
N THR A 407 5.51 -11.47 11.69
CA THR A 407 5.25 -10.04 11.80
C THR A 407 4.04 -9.82 12.67
N SER A 408 4.17 -9.00 13.70
CA SER A 408 3.08 -8.55 14.54
C SER A 408 2.88 -7.04 14.41
N LEU A 409 1.63 -6.62 14.45
CA LEU A 409 1.22 -5.23 14.36
C LEU A 409 0.26 -4.91 15.50
N LYS A 410 0.55 -3.81 16.23
CA LYS A 410 -0.40 -3.13 17.10
C LYS A 410 -0.83 -1.85 16.43
N TYR A 411 -2.07 -1.81 16.02
CA TYR A 411 -2.72 -0.65 15.45
C TYR A 411 -3.57 0.03 16.51
N LYS A 412 -3.49 1.38 16.59
CA LYS A 412 -4.39 2.18 17.43
C LYS A 412 -4.96 3.31 16.59
N TYR A 413 -6.25 3.48 16.67
CA TYR A 413 -6.96 4.65 16.15
C TYR A 413 -7.35 5.54 17.32
N LEU A 414 -6.72 6.70 17.39
CA LEU A 414 -6.76 7.61 18.53
C LEU A 414 -7.65 8.81 18.24
N ASN A 415 -8.26 9.34 19.29
CA ASN A 415 -9.09 10.53 19.26
C ASN A 415 -10.34 10.38 18.37
N ASP A 416 -10.98 9.22 18.39
CA ASP A 416 -12.31 9.04 17.81
C ASP A 416 -13.41 9.31 18.84
N ILE A 417 -14.65 9.04 18.48
CA ILE A 417 -15.85 9.30 19.28
C ILE A 417 -16.67 8.02 19.36
N SER A 418 -17.12 7.69 20.57
CA SER A 418 -18.07 6.60 20.81
C SER A 418 -19.48 7.03 20.38
N LEU A 419 -20.01 6.32 19.39
CA LEU A 419 -21.37 6.53 18.90
C LEU A 419 -22.42 6.19 19.95
N SER A 420 -22.21 5.13 20.72
CA SER A 420 -23.11 4.72 21.81
C SER A 420 -23.18 5.78 22.91
N LYS A 421 -22.04 6.35 23.30
CA LYS A 421 -21.98 7.41 24.30
C LYS A 421 -22.59 8.72 23.79
N VAL A 422 -22.39 9.07 22.53
CA VAL A 422 -23.07 10.23 21.93
C VAL A 422 -24.59 10.06 21.94
N LYS A 423 -25.10 8.87 21.62
CA LYS A 423 -26.53 8.56 21.69
C LYS A 423 -27.05 8.71 23.13
N ASN A 424 -26.31 8.22 24.13
CA ASN A 424 -26.65 8.41 25.55
C ASN A 424 -26.65 9.89 25.94
N ALA A 425 -25.61 10.64 25.56
CA ALA A 425 -25.41 12.05 25.89
C ALA A 425 -26.47 13.01 25.27
N LEU A 426 -27.10 12.58 24.17
CA LEU A 426 -28.21 13.30 23.53
C LEU A 426 -29.60 12.87 24.03
N ASN A 427 -29.70 11.67 24.63
CA ASN A 427 -30.92 11.15 25.22
C ASN A 427 -31.09 11.66 26.65
N ILE A 428 -31.51 12.90 26.79
CA ILE A 428 -31.62 13.62 28.06
C ILE A 428 -33.05 14.07 28.34
N ASP A 429 -33.40 14.21 29.61
CA ASP A 429 -34.68 14.70 30.09
C ASP A 429 -34.77 16.26 30.02
N SER A 430 -35.89 16.83 30.45
CA SER A 430 -36.12 18.27 30.49
C SER A 430 -35.22 19.04 31.47
N ASN A 431 -34.58 18.35 32.41
CA ASN A 431 -33.63 18.93 33.37
C ASN A 431 -32.16 18.85 32.82
N GLY A 432 -31.96 18.24 31.64
CA GLY A 432 -30.63 18.03 31.06
C GLY A 432 -29.89 16.82 31.63
N SER A 433 -30.59 15.90 32.33
CA SER A 433 -30.01 14.68 32.86
C SER A 433 -30.13 13.54 31.87
N CYS A 434 -29.08 12.73 31.70
CA CYS A 434 -29.12 11.52 30.86
C CYS A 434 -30.22 10.53 31.33
N ILE A 435 -30.97 10.00 30.38
CA ILE A 435 -32.01 9.00 30.62
C ILE A 435 -31.42 7.56 30.58
N SER A 436 -30.19 7.43 30.06
CA SER A 436 -29.51 6.13 29.96
C SER A 436 -29.14 5.54 31.33
N ASN A 437 -28.91 4.21 31.36
CA ASN A 437 -28.41 3.51 32.55
C ASN A 437 -26.88 3.66 32.74
N ASP A 438 -26.21 4.43 31.87
CA ASP A 438 -24.78 4.71 31.98
C ASP A 438 -24.55 5.79 33.04
N LEU A 439 -23.99 5.40 34.17
CA LEU A 439 -23.78 6.27 35.33
C LEU A 439 -22.74 7.38 35.07
N ASP A 440 -21.86 7.16 34.11
CA ASP A 440 -20.82 8.14 33.73
C ASP A 440 -21.33 9.12 32.65
N CYS A 441 -22.58 9.01 32.22
CA CYS A 441 -23.13 9.80 31.14
C CYS A 441 -23.11 11.30 31.43
N VAL A 442 -22.53 12.06 30.50
CA VAL A 442 -22.52 13.53 30.51
C VAL A 442 -23.28 14.03 29.29
N ALA A 443 -24.27 14.89 29.56
CA ALA A 443 -25.09 15.49 28.50
C ALA A 443 -24.25 16.34 27.52
N ILE A 444 -24.59 16.29 26.24
CA ILE A 444 -23.88 17.04 25.20
C ILE A 444 -24.80 17.96 24.44
N ASN A 445 -24.39 19.23 24.26
CA ASN A 445 -25.14 20.23 23.50
C ASN A 445 -24.66 20.27 22.03
N LEU A 446 -25.34 19.56 21.12
CA LEU A 446 -25.11 19.67 19.68
C LEU A 446 -25.91 20.74 18.96
N PHE A 447 -26.77 21.48 19.69
CA PHE A 447 -27.59 22.55 19.17
C PHE A 447 -26.90 23.94 19.29
N THR A 448 -25.62 23.97 19.67
CA THR A 448 -24.81 25.18 19.81
C THR A 448 -24.15 25.60 18.50
N THR A 449 -23.90 26.88 18.34
CA THR A 449 -23.04 27.45 17.28
C THR A 449 -21.59 27.65 17.71
N SER A 450 -21.27 27.40 18.98
CA SER A 450 -19.89 27.48 19.49
C SER A 450 -18.98 26.44 18.92
N ASN A 451 -17.72 26.79 18.69
CA ASN A 451 -16.65 25.89 18.25
C ASN A 451 -15.51 25.78 19.28
N ASN A 452 -15.70 26.32 20.48
CA ASN A 452 -14.75 26.24 21.57
C ASN A 452 -15.32 25.42 22.73
N VAL A 453 -14.45 24.90 23.59
CA VAL A 453 -14.88 24.25 24.83
C VAL A 453 -15.63 25.27 25.69
N ALA A 454 -16.84 24.92 26.12
CA ALA A 454 -17.70 25.77 26.91
C ALA A 454 -17.49 25.56 28.42
N ASN A 455 -17.74 26.60 29.20
CA ASN A 455 -17.68 26.53 30.67
C ASN A 455 -18.86 25.74 31.27
N ASN A 456 -19.96 25.63 30.52
CA ASN A 456 -21.12 24.82 30.88
C ASN A 456 -21.84 24.33 29.63
N VAL A 457 -22.67 23.28 29.78
CA VAL A 457 -23.34 22.62 28.65
C VAL A 457 -24.40 23.50 27.97
N THR A 458 -24.93 24.48 28.64
CA THR A 458 -25.91 25.42 28.06
C THR A 458 -25.27 26.30 26.98
N ASN A 459 -24.04 26.73 27.18
CA ASN A 459 -23.30 27.62 26.28
C ASN A 459 -22.57 26.90 25.15
N GLY A 460 -22.44 25.56 25.22
CA GLY A 460 -21.74 24.76 24.23
C GLY A 460 -21.38 23.36 24.70
N ILE A 461 -20.34 22.81 24.16
CA ILE A 461 -19.83 21.48 24.53
C ILE A 461 -18.75 21.66 25.60
N THR A 462 -18.92 21.00 26.76
CA THR A 462 -17.96 21.06 27.87
C THR A 462 -16.83 20.05 27.67
N GLN A 463 -15.72 20.21 28.40
CA GLN A 463 -14.62 19.25 28.37
C GLN A 463 -15.05 17.89 28.91
N GLU A 464 -15.89 17.86 29.95
CA GLU A 464 -16.41 16.61 30.54
C GLU A 464 -17.25 15.82 29.50
N ALA A 465 -18.05 16.54 28.67
CA ALA A 465 -18.82 15.90 27.62
C ALA A 465 -17.89 15.36 26.49
N LEU A 466 -16.83 16.09 26.14
CA LEU A 466 -15.82 15.61 25.18
C LEU A 466 -15.06 14.40 25.71
N ASP A 467 -14.67 14.41 26.98
CA ASP A 467 -13.96 13.29 27.64
C ASP A 467 -14.85 12.05 27.73
N TYR A 468 -16.16 12.24 28.02
CA TYR A 468 -17.13 11.15 28.07
C TYR A 468 -17.28 10.44 26.72
N ILE A 469 -17.40 11.17 25.61
CA ILE A 469 -17.60 10.60 24.27
C ILE A 469 -16.29 10.15 23.61
N HIS A 470 -15.12 10.52 24.17
CA HIS A 470 -13.82 10.18 23.60
C HIS A 470 -13.62 8.66 23.51
N LEU A 471 -13.05 8.22 22.37
CA LEU A 471 -12.80 6.81 22.10
C LEU A 471 -11.43 6.60 21.45
N ASN A 472 -10.71 5.60 21.91
CA ASN A 472 -9.57 5.02 21.21
C ASN A 472 -9.89 3.58 20.86
N LEU A 473 -9.61 3.19 19.61
CA LEU A 473 -9.83 1.84 19.13
C LEU A 473 -8.49 1.17 18.84
N SER A 474 -8.46 -0.17 18.84
CA SER A 474 -7.24 -0.91 18.56
C SER A 474 -7.49 -2.21 17.81
N ILE A 475 -6.50 -2.60 17.00
CA ILE A 475 -6.44 -3.91 16.37
C ILE A 475 -5.07 -4.51 16.65
N TYR A 476 -5.05 -5.78 17.05
CA TYR A 476 -3.85 -6.58 17.08
C TYR A 476 -3.87 -7.55 15.89
N GLY A 477 -2.75 -7.66 15.17
CA GLY A 477 -2.62 -8.58 14.06
C GLY A 477 -1.29 -9.30 14.03
N GLU A 478 -1.29 -10.52 13.52
CA GLU A 478 -0.10 -11.34 13.28
C GLU A 478 -0.17 -11.97 11.90
N ILE A 479 0.97 -12.00 11.21
CA ILE A 479 1.17 -12.81 10.02
C ILE A 479 2.44 -13.62 10.16
N SER A 480 2.39 -14.88 9.81
CA SER A 480 3.56 -15.75 9.83
C SER A 480 3.67 -16.55 8.54
N GLU A 481 4.91 -16.73 8.08
CA GLU A 481 5.22 -17.50 6.89
C GLU A 481 6.32 -18.52 7.17
N LYS A 482 6.13 -19.74 6.72
CA LYS A 482 7.13 -20.80 6.73
C LYS A 482 7.38 -21.29 5.31
N ILE A 483 8.64 -21.30 4.90
CA ILE A 483 9.06 -21.82 3.59
C ILE A 483 10.07 -22.94 3.82
N PHE A 484 9.90 -24.05 3.11
CA PHE A 484 10.91 -25.07 2.92
C PHE A 484 11.10 -25.26 1.42
N SER A 485 12.31 -25.03 0.92
CA SER A 485 12.62 -25.09 -0.51
C SER A 485 13.90 -25.89 -0.73
N GLY A 486 13.91 -26.68 -1.78
CA GLY A 486 15.07 -27.46 -2.21
C GLY A 486 15.19 -27.49 -3.71
N VAL A 487 16.39 -27.26 -4.21
CA VAL A 487 16.74 -27.37 -5.64
C VAL A 487 17.98 -28.20 -5.81
N ILE A 488 18.06 -28.87 -6.97
CA ILE A 488 19.23 -29.55 -7.43
C ILE A 488 19.45 -29.25 -8.91
N ASP A 489 20.66 -28.89 -9.29
CA ASP A 489 20.98 -28.51 -10.66
C ASP A 489 22.32 -29.13 -11.12
N ARG A 490 22.45 -29.20 -12.44
CA ARG A 490 23.70 -29.67 -13.06
C ARG A 490 23.82 -29.17 -14.50
N GLU A 491 25.06 -28.83 -14.87
CA GLU A 491 25.48 -28.60 -16.24
C GLU A 491 25.99 -29.91 -16.86
N PHE A 492 25.58 -30.14 -18.13
CA PHE A 492 26.06 -31.26 -18.95
C PHE A 492 26.69 -30.72 -20.23
N LYS A 493 27.93 -31.10 -20.50
CA LYS A 493 28.60 -30.82 -21.76
C LYS A 493 28.24 -31.85 -22.78
N LEU A 494 27.92 -31.47 -23.99
CA LEU A 494 27.59 -32.34 -25.10
C LEU A 494 28.66 -32.26 -26.18
N GLU A 495 29.21 -33.41 -26.54
CA GLU A 495 30.09 -33.57 -27.71
C GLU A 495 29.25 -33.73 -28.97
N ASN A 496 28.41 -32.76 -29.35
CA ASN A 496 27.63 -32.78 -30.57
C ASN A 496 27.91 -31.55 -31.45
N LYS A 497 27.35 -31.52 -32.71
CA LYS A 497 27.62 -30.43 -33.67
C LYS A 497 26.80 -29.16 -33.41
N LEU A 498 25.72 -29.20 -32.64
CA LEU A 498 24.74 -28.17 -32.50
C LEU A 498 24.72 -27.55 -31.09
N ILE A 499 24.68 -28.39 -30.05
CA ILE A 499 24.55 -27.95 -28.66
C ILE A 499 25.90 -28.08 -27.98
N ASP A 500 26.32 -27.05 -27.26
CA ASP A 500 27.56 -27.03 -26.49
C ASP A 500 27.34 -27.60 -25.08
N ASN A 501 26.37 -27.06 -24.37
CA ASN A 501 25.98 -27.52 -23.04
C ASN A 501 24.47 -27.34 -22.81
N TYR A 502 23.95 -28.11 -21.87
CA TYR A 502 22.61 -27.94 -21.34
C TYR A 502 22.62 -27.99 -19.81
N PHE A 503 21.69 -27.25 -19.22
CA PHE A 503 21.52 -27.15 -17.79
C PHE A 503 20.15 -27.68 -17.40
N ILE A 504 20.09 -28.44 -16.33
CA ILE A 504 18.83 -28.92 -15.75
C ILE A 504 18.78 -28.51 -14.29
N LEU A 505 17.68 -27.93 -13.86
CA LEU A 505 17.36 -27.68 -12.47
C LEU A 505 16.00 -28.26 -12.15
N ILE A 506 15.90 -29.00 -11.05
CA ILE A 506 14.66 -29.57 -10.51
C ILE A 506 14.53 -29.06 -9.08
N GLY A 507 13.35 -28.60 -8.72
CA GLY A 507 13.09 -28.08 -7.37
C GLY A 507 11.70 -28.33 -6.87
N GLY A 508 11.55 -28.18 -5.56
CA GLY A 508 10.27 -28.20 -4.87
C GLY A 508 10.25 -27.21 -3.73
N GLU A 509 9.07 -26.68 -3.46
CA GLU A 509 8.85 -25.71 -2.38
C GLU A 509 7.53 -26.01 -1.67
N ARG A 510 7.53 -25.88 -0.35
CA ARG A 510 6.32 -25.80 0.47
C ARG A 510 6.31 -24.50 1.21
N ARG A 511 5.21 -23.75 1.08
CA ARG A 511 4.98 -22.50 1.79
C ARG A 511 3.67 -22.59 2.60
N GLU A 512 3.70 -22.08 3.82
CA GLU A 512 2.54 -21.99 4.72
C GLU A 512 2.45 -20.58 5.28
N ASN A 513 1.32 -19.93 5.08
CA ASN A 513 0.99 -18.61 5.59
C ASN A 513 -0.16 -18.72 6.60
N LYS A 514 -0.05 -17.95 7.68
CA LYS A 514 -1.12 -17.79 8.69
C LYS A 514 -1.31 -16.32 8.99
N LEU A 515 -2.56 -15.92 9.19
CA LEU A 515 -2.93 -14.57 9.57
C LEU A 515 -3.95 -14.61 10.72
N ILE A 516 -3.78 -13.67 11.67
CA ILE A 516 -4.70 -13.41 12.77
C ILE A 516 -4.93 -11.90 12.82
N LYS A 517 -6.19 -11.46 12.88
CA LYS A 517 -6.61 -10.06 13.10
C LYS A 517 -7.64 -10.05 14.23
N LEU A 518 -7.37 -9.28 15.28
CA LEU A 518 -8.17 -9.20 16.50
C LEU A 518 -8.47 -7.72 16.82
N PRO A 519 -9.58 -7.17 16.33
CA PRO A 519 -10.08 -5.87 16.75
C PRO A 519 -10.61 -5.90 18.18
N ASP A 520 -10.58 -4.74 18.85
CA ASP A 520 -11.22 -4.58 20.16
C ASP A 520 -12.76 -4.54 20.06
N SER A 521 -13.42 -4.52 21.22
CA SER A 521 -14.89 -4.54 21.30
C SER A 521 -15.54 -3.31 20.64
N SER A 522 -14.87 -2.17 20.62
CA SER A 522 -15.40 -0.96 20.02
C SER A 522 -15.45 -1.04 18.48
N PHE A 523 -14.44 -1.66 17.86
CA PHE A 523 -14.48 -1.98 16.44
C PHE A 523 -15.54 -3.04 16.12
N LEU A 524 -15.60 -4.13 16.94
CA LEU A 524 -16.57 -5.21 16.75
C LEU A 524 -18.03 -4.73 16.83
N ASN A 525 -18.29 -3.71 17.67
CA ASN A 525 -19.62 -3.15 17.91
C ASN A 525 -19.92 -1.90 17.04
N GLU A 526 -19.05 -1.52 16.11
CA GLU A 526 -19.20 -0.31 15.26
C GLU A 526 -19.33 0.99 16.08
N ASP A 527 -18.70 1.07 17.26
CA ASP A 527 -18.86 2.20 18.16
C ASP A 527 -18.00 3.42 17.78
N GLY A 528 -17.04 3.27 16.87
CA GLY A 528 -16.20 4.36 16.37
C GLY A 528 -16.91 5.19 15.30
N ALA A 529 -17.42 6.38 15.67
CA ALA A 529 -18.19 7.23 14.78
C ALA A 529 -17.39 7.84 13.63
N GLY A 530 -16.11 8.12 13.85
CA GLY A 530 -15.24 8.74 12.86
C GLY A 530 -14.52 7.73 11.95
N GLN A 531 -14.34 6.51 12.39
CA GLN A 531 -13.75 5.45 11.58
C GLN A 531 -14.78 4.86 10.60
N GLN A 532 -16.02 4.69 11.04
CA GLN A 532 -17.15 4.18 10.25
C GLN A 532 -16.86 2.85 9.54
N VAL A 533 -16.00 2.03 10.14
CA VAL A 533 -15.59 0.72 9.65
C VAL A 533 -15.81 -0.29 10.76
N GLN A 534 -16.55 -1.35 10.47
CA GLN A 534 -16.63 -2.51 11.33
C GLN A 534 -15.48 -3.45 10.97
N HIS A 535 -14.66 -3.80 11.95
CA HIS A 535 -13.69 -4.88 11.78
C HIS A 535 -14.14 -6.11 12.57
N GLN A 536 -13.92 -7.27 11.97
CA GLN A 536 -14.24 -8.56 12.57
C GLN A 536 -12.97 -9.35 12.91
N ASN A 537 -13.10 -10.34 13.82
CA ASN A 537 -12.03 -11.29 14.05
C ASN A 537 -11.77 -12.13 12.79
N MET A 538 -10.50 -12.23 12.40
CA MET A 538 -10.12 -13.00 11.23
C MET A 538 -9.02 -14.00 11.57
N TYR A 539 -9.18 -15.25 11.11
CA TYR A 539 -8.20 -16.33 11.22
C TYR A 539 -8.07 -17.01 9.87
N GLY A 540 -6.93 -16.92 9.25
CA GLY A 540 -6.68 -17.53 7.95
C GLY A 540 -5.42 -18.39 7.95
N LYS A 541 -5.45 -19.47 7.16
CA LYS A 541 -4.31 -20.32 6.88
C LYS A 541 -4.36 -20.84 5.46
N VAL A 542 -3.29 -20.63 4.71
CA VAL A 542 -3.10 -21.14 3.35
C VAL A 542 -1.76 -21.84 3.26
N SER A 543 -1.70 -22.97 2.58
CA SER A 543 -0.43 -23.61 2.21
C SER A 543 -0.42 -23.97 0.72
N VAL A 544 0.78 -24.03 0.15
CA VAL A 544 1.03 -24.44 -1.23
C VAL A 544 2.18 -25.43 -1.28
N ASN A 545 2.05 -26.48 -2.11
CA ASN A 545 3.12 -27.37 -2.50
C ASN A 545 3.44 -27.13 -3.98
N GLU A 546 4.70 -26.95 -4.30
CA GLU A 546 5.12 -26.57 -5.64
C GLU A 546 6.24 -27.48 -6.13
N ALA A 547 6.19 -27.84 -7.42
CA ALA A 547 7.27 -28.54 -8.12
C ALA A 547 7.63 -27.75 -9.39
N PHE A 548 8.91 -27.62 -9.68
CA PHE A 548 9.36 -26.84 -10.84
C PHE A 548 10.59 -27.45 -11.50
N LEU A 549 10.70 -27.20 -12.81
CA LEU A 549 11.80 -27.60 -13.67
C LEU A 549 12.28 -26.39 -14.46
N GLN A 550 13.59 -26.19 -14.54
CA GLN A 550 14.23 -25.23 -15.45
C GLN A 550 15.22 -25.94 -16.35
N LEU A 551 15.21 -25.60 -17.63
CA LEU A 551 16.11 -26.11 -18.67
C LEU A 551 16.80 -24.93 -19.35
N GLY A 552 18.12 -24.98 -19.46
CA GLY A 552 18.92 -24.06 -20.25
C GLY A 552 19.65 -24.81 -21.36
N LEU A 553 19.64 -24.28 -22.58
CA LEU A 553 20.36 -24.80 -23.73
C LEU A 553 21.32 -23.74 -24.26
N ALA A 554 22.59 -24.07 -24.38
CA ALA A 554 23.58 -23.22 -25.04
C ALA A 554 24.05 -23.92 -26.36
N PHE A 555 23.85 -23.19 -27.46
CA PHE A 555 24.21 -23.67 -28.79
C PHE A 555 25.59 -23.14 -29.22
N LYS A 556 26.29 -23.87 -30.10
CA LYS A 556 27.63 -23.50 -30.64
C LYS A 556 27.62 -22.20 -31.44
N ASN A 557 26.48 -21.74 -31.93
CA ASN A 557 26.33 -20.44 -32.58
C ASN A 557 25.98 -19.31 -31.58
N ASN A 558 26.22 -19.57 -30.27
CA ASN A 558 25.96 -18.64 -29.18
C ASN A 558 24.47 -18.37 -28.90
N LEU A 559 23.54 -19.03 -29.58
CA LEU A 559 22.12 -19.00 -29.19
C LEU A 559 21.96 -19.64 -27.81
N LYS A 560 21.27 -19.00 -26.90
CA LYS A 560 20.85 -19.56 -25.62
C LYS A 560 19.35 -19.60 -25.55
N ILE A 561 18.80 -20.70 -25.06
CA ILE A 561 17.36 -20.87 -24.81
C ILE A 561 17.21 -21.25 -23.35
N ASP A 562 16.37 -20.55 -22.63
CA ASP A 562 15.95 -20.91 -21.28
C ASP A 562 14.45 -21.20 -21.26
N SER A 563 14.06 -22.25 -20.54
CA SER A 563 12.64 -22.57 -20.35
C SER A 563 12.41 -23.07 -18.94
N SER A 564 11.27 -22.76 -18.39
CA SER A 564 10.88 -23.25 -17.08
C SER A 564 9.38 -23.51 -16.99
N VAL A 565 9.02 -24.46 -16.12
CA VAL A 565 7.63 -24.78 -15.80
C VAL A 565 7.50 -24.95 -14.29
N ARG A 566 6.35 -24.56 -13.73
CA ARG A 566 5.99 -24.78 -12.32
C ARG A 566 4.55 -25.22 -12.23
N PHE A 567 4.32 -26.20 -11.37
CA PHE A 567 3.02 -26.63 -10.90
C PHE A 567 2.88 -26.31 -9.41
N SER A 568 1.73 -25.74 -9.02
CA SER A 568 1.42 -25.33 -7.65
C SER A 568 0.06 -25.86 -7.25
N ASP A 569 -0.02 -26.52 -6.08
CA ASP A 569 -1.23 -27.08 -5.47
C ASP A 569 -1.50 -26.38 -4.13
N TYR A 570 -2.65 -25.68 -4.06
CA TYR A 570 -3.04 -24.85 -2.91
C TYR A 570 -4.06 -25.54 -2.02
N SER A 571 -3.93 -25.38 -0.70
CA SER A 571 -4.77 -26.05 0.31
C SER A 571 -6.26 -25.75 0.25
N PHE A 572 -6.69 -24.71 -0.49
CA PHE A 572 -8.09 -24.37 -0.70
C PHE A 572 -8.68 -24.91 -2.02
N GLY A 573 -8.02 -25.92 -2.61
CA GLY A 573 -8.54 -26.65 -3.76
C GLY A 573 -8.35 -25.96 -5.12
N LYS A 574 -7.35 -25.09 -5.24
CA LYS A 574 -6.94 -24.48 -6.51
C LYS A 574 -5.54 -24.96 -6.86
N ASP A 575 -5.31 -25.17 -8.13
CA ASP A 575 -4.02 -25.49 -8.72
C ASP A 575 -3.67 -24.48 -9.82
N ALA A 576 -2.38 -24.40 -10.12
CA ALA A 576 -1.88 -23.48 -11.11
C ALA A 576 -0.69 -24.04 -11.86
N PHE A 577 -0.63 -23.73 -13.15
CA PHE A 577 0.47 -24.07 -14.04
C PHE A 577 1.01 -22.83 -14.71
N THR A 578 2.32 -22.60 -14.59
CA THR A 578 3.05 -21.50 -15.20
C THR A 578 4.18 -22.00 -16.08
N TYR A 579 4.55 -21.23 -17.09
CA TYR A 579 5.68 -21.52 -17.97
C TYR A 579 6.39 -20.23 -18.39
N ASP A 580 7.67 -20.39 -18.77
CA ASP A 580 8.53 -19.33 -19.28
C ASP A 580 9.38 -19.92 -20.41
N LEU A 581 9.51 -19.18 -21.51
CA LEU A 581 10.37 -19.47 -22.63
C LEU A 581 11.15 -18.23 -23.02
N GLY A 582 12.45 -18.32 -22.98
CA GLY A 582 13.35 -17.22 -23.25
C GLY A 582 14.41 -17.55 -24.29
N PHE A 583 14.83 -16.53 -25.02
CA PHE A 583 15.86 -16.59 -26.06
C PHE A 583 16.86 -15.46 -25.85
N TYR A 584 18.15 -15.76 -26.02
CA TYR A 584 19.22 -14.79 -26.13
C TYR A 584 20.09 -15.17 -27.33
N TYR A 585 20.33 -14.22 -28.22
CA TYR A 585 21.19 -14.40 -29.40
C TYR A 585 22.10 -13.20 -29.63
N PRO A 586 23.44 -13.34 -29.52
CA PRO A 586 24.38 -12.33 -29.92
C PRO A 586 24.52 -12.38 -31.48
N ILE A 587 24.02 -11.31 -32.14
CA ILE A 587 24.10 -11.18 -33.60
C ILE A 587 25.55 -11.02 -34.02
N ASN A 588 26.29 -10.22 -33.24
CA ASN A 588 27.74 -9.98 -33.39
C ASN A 588 28.29 -9.45 -32.04
N ASN A 589 29.54 -8.98 -32.05
CA ASN A 589 30.20 -8.47 -30.83
C ASN A 589 29.59 -7.16 -30.27
N ILE A 590 28.71 -6.51 -31.04
CA ILE A 590 28.08 -5.24 -30.66
C ILE A 590 26.60 -5.46 -30.35
N PHE A 591 25.88 -6.20 -31.17
CA PHE A 591 24.44 -6.33 -31.09
C PHE A 591 24.01 -7.70 -30.59
N SER A 592 23.05 -7.70 -29.65
CA SER A 592 22.37 -8.91 -29.23
C SER A 592 20.86 -8.67 -29.08
N ILE A 593 20.09 -9.75 -29.21
CA ILE A 593 18.63 -9.75 -29.07
C ILE A 593 18.27 -10.70 -27.92
N LYS A 594 17.29 -10.28 -27.09
CA LYS A 594 16.57 -11.11 -26.16
C LYS A 594 15.09 -11.14 -26.52
N ALA A 595 14.43 -12.26 -26.25
CA ALA A 595 12.97 -12.35 -26.35
C ALA A 595 12.46 -13.30 -25.26
N SER A 596 11.29 -13.01 -24.70
CA SER A 596 10.63 -13.91 -23.73
C SER A 596 9.12 -13.96 -23.92
N HIS A 597 8.55 -15.13 -23.63
CA HIS A 597 7.11 -15.39 -23.60
C HIS A 597 6.79 -16.16 -22.33
N GLN A 598 5.87 -15.64 -21.50
CA GLN A 598 5.68 -16.14 -20.15
C GLN A 598 4.20 -16.15 -19.78
N LYS A 599 3.78 -17.21 -19.08
CA LYS A 599 2.53 -17.26 -18.34
C LYS A 599 2.82 -17.21 -16.84
N SER A 600 2.38 -16.15 -16.19
CA SER A 600 2.50 -15.94 -14.74
C SER A 600 1.13 -15.91 -14.08
N ILE A 601 1.13 -16.11 -12.76
CA ILE A 601 -0.10 -16.12 -11.96
C ILE A 601 0.08 -15.34 -10.67
N ARG A 602 -1.07 -14.90 -10.11
CA ARG A 602 -1.23 -14.57 -8.69
C ARG A 602 -2.42 -15.34 -8.14
N VAL A 603 -2.25 -15.94 -7.01
CA VAL A 603 -3.32 -16.64 -6.30
C VAL A 603 -3.84 -15.73 -5.20
N ALA A 604 -5.14 -15.80 -4.92
CA ALA A 604 -5.77 -15.04 -3.85
C ALA A 604 -4.99 -15.18 -2.54
N ASP A 605 -4.71 -14.07 -1.90
CA ASP A 605 -4.02 -14.05 -0.62
C ASP A 605 -4.94 -14.46 0.55
N ILE A 606 -4.36 -14.50 1.75
CA ILE A 606 -5.09 -14.94 2.93
C ILE A 606 -6.27 -14.00 3.27
N GLN A 607 -6.09 -12.68 3.05
CA GLN A 607 -7.15 -11.72 3.34
C GLN A 607 -8.26 -11.81 2.29
N GLU A 608 -7.91 -11.89 1.00
CA GLU A 608 -8.87 -12.05 -0.09
C GLU A 608 -9.74 -13.32 0.07
N LEU A 609 -9.20 -14.36 0.72
CA LEU A 609 -9.95 -15.60 0.97
C LEU A 609 -10.79 -15.55 2.26
N PHE A 610 -10.23 -15.02 3.34
CA PHE A 610 -10.75 -15.20 4.71
C PHE A 610 -11.33 -13.93 5.32
N GLU A 611 -11.26 -12.76 4.65
CA GLU A 611 -11.78 -11.53 5.21
C GLU A 611 -13.29 -11.66 5.47
N PRO A 612 -13.72 -11.46 6.72
CA PRO A 612 -15.14 -11.46 7.06
C PRO A 612 -15.83 -10.26 6.40
N GLU A 613 -17.15 -10.24 6.43
CA GLU A 613 -17.91 -9.10 5.94
C GLU A 613 -17.63 -7.87 6.80
N GLU A 614 -17.03 -6.84 6.22
CA GLU A 614 -16.68 -5.57 6.88
C GLU A 614 -17.38 -4.40 6.20
N THR A 615 -17.88 -3.45 7.01
CA THR A 615 -18.53 -2.23 6.50
C THR A 615 -17.49 -1.12 6.37
N GLU A 616 -17.49 -0.41 5.25
CA GLU A 616 -16.64 0.73 4.98
C GLU A 616 -17.42 1.87 4.30
N LEU A 617 -16.91 3.10 4.40
CA LEU A 617 -17.46 4.26 3.73
C LEU A 617 -16.60 4.60 2.51
N VAL A 618 -17.12 4.34 1.30
CA VAL A 618 -16.40 4.54 0.03
C VAL A 618 -16.87 5.79 -0.71
N TYR A 619 -16.03 6.29 -1.61
CA TYR A 619 -16.40 7.40 -2.49
C TYR A 619 -17.23 6.87 -3.66
N ALA A 620 -18.54 7.06 -3.59
CA ALA A 620 -19.49 6.66 -4.62
C ALA A 620 -20.70 7.61 -4.66
N THR A 621 -21.41 7.61 -5.75
CA THR A 621 -22.67 8.38 -5.92
C THR A 621 -23.83 7.42 -6.13
N ASP A 622 -24.96 7.74 -5.52
CA ASP A 622 -26.21 7.02 -5.78
C ASP A 622 -26.92 7.63 -7.01
N PRO A 623 -27.06 6.89 -8.12
CA PRO A 623 -27.72 7.40 -9.33
C PRO A 623 -29.23 7.64 -9.15
N CYS A 624 -29.83 7.21 -8.01
CA CYS A 624 -31.21 7.47 -7.63
C CYS A 624 -31.37 8.70 -6.72
N ALA A 625 -30.29 9.38 -6.35
CA ALA A 625 -30.31 10.51 -5.41
C ALA A 625 -30.54 11.85 -6.08
N GLY A 626 -31.01 12.81 -5.27
CA GLY A 626 -31.21 14.21 -5.68
C GLY A 626 -32.53 14.47 -6.37
N ALA A 627 -32.77 15.76 -6.72
CA ALA A 627 -34.01 16.22 -7.38
C ALA A 627 -34.08 15.81 -8.87
N THR A 628 -32.94 15.49 -9.48
CA THR A 628 -32.80 15.03 -10.88
C THR A 628 -31.94 13.77 -10.94
N PRO A 629 -32.50 12.59 -10.53
CA PRO A 629 -31.77 11.33 -10.56
C PRO A 629 -31.33 10.95 -11.99
N GLU A 630 -30.20 10.25 -12.12
CA GLU A 630 -29.70 9.73 -13.39
C GLU A 630 -30.56 8.56 -13.90
N LEU A 631 -31.09 7.75 -12.97
CA LEU A 631 -31.99 6.63 -13.25
C LEU A 631 -33.45 7.05 -13.09
N ASN A 632 -34.36 6.47 -13.88
CA ASN A 632 -35.79 6.72 -13.77
C ASN A 632 -36.44 5.99 -12.56
N ALA A 633 -37.66 6.34 -12.22
CA ALA A 633 -38.39 5.80 -11.06
C ALA A 633 -38.51 4.26 -11.06
N SER A 634 -38.75 3.64 -12.22
CA SER A 634 -38.86 2.18 -12.32
C SER A 634 -37.55 1.47 -12.12
N GLN A 635 -36.43 2.06 -12.60
CA GLN A 635 -35.09 1.57 -12.37
C GLN A 635 -34.67 1.69 -10.89
N CYS A 636 -34.96 2.84 -10.27
CA CYS A 636 -34.68 3.05 -8.84
C CYS A 636 -35.50 2.14 -7.93
N LEU A 637 -36.74 1.80 -8.33
CA LEU A 637 -37.55 0.83 -7.60
C LEU A 637 -36.89 -0.55 -7.54
N LEU A 638 -36.19 -0.98 -8.61
CA LEU A 638 -35.43 -2.24 -8.62
C LEU A 638 -34.34 -2.26 -7.56
N THR A 639 -33.74 -1.10 -7.27
CA THR A 639 -32.68 -0.94 -6.24
C THR A 639 -33.22 -0.85 -4.80
N GLY A 640 -34.55 -1.06 -4.62
CA GLY A 640 -35.19 -0.97 -3.31
C GLY A 640 -35.64 0.44 -2.92
N LEU A 641 -35.60 1.44 -3.82
CA LEU A 641 -36.09 2.78 -3.54
C LEU A 641 -37.60 2.88 -3.77
N PRO A 642 -38.42 3.17 -2.72
CA PRO A 642 -39.84 3.37 -2.89
C PRO A 642 -40.16 4.58 -3.78
N ASN A 643 -41.22 4.46 -4.61
CA ASN A 643 -41.63 5.52 -5.55
C ASN A 643 -41.94 6.88 -4.88
N ASN A 644 -42.43 6.88 -3.64
CA ASN A 644 -42.71 8.11 -2.88
C ASN A 644 -41.46 8.87 -2.45
N LEU A 645 -40.29 8.20 -2.49
CA LEU A 645 -39.00 8.83 -2.18
C LEU A 645 -38.20 9.24 -3.43
N TYR A 646 -38.65 8.83 -4.62
CA TYR A 646 -38.00 9.22 -5.87
C TYR A 646 -37.97 10.75 -6.02
N GLN A 647 -36.80 11.29 -6.42
CA GLN A 647 -36.47 12.73 -6.47
C GLN A 647 -36.35 13.43 -5.09
N ASN A 648 -36.47 12.69 -3.98
CA ASN A 648 -36.40 13.25 -2.63
C ASN A 648 -35.29 12.64 -1.78
N VAL A 649 -34.42 11.79 -2.34
CA VAL A 649 -33.31 11.15 -1.64
C VAL A 649 -32.17 12.14 -1.48
N ASP A 650 -31.79 12.49 -0.24
CA ASP A 650 -30.65 13.35 0.06
C ASP A 650 -29.37 12.53 0.23
N ASP A 651 -28.82 12.05 -0.86
CA ASP A 651 -27.58 11.26 -0.90
C ASP A 651 -26.49 11.94 -1.76
N THR A 652 -26.41 13.26 -1.65
CA THR A 652 -25.50 14.08 -2.44
C THR A 652 -24.07 14.13 -1.88
N SER A 653 -23.77 13.36 -0.83
CA SER A 653 -22.48 13.38 -0.11
C SER A 653 -21.31 12.80 -0.90
N ALA A 654 -21.57 12.04 -1.97
CA ALA A 654 -20.60 11.25 -2.70
C ALA A 654 -19.77 10.29 -1.81
N GLN A 655 -20.38 9.82 -0.72
CA GLN A 655 -19.84 8.79 0.16
C GLN A 655 -20.97 7.84 0.56
N LEU A 656 -20.85 6.56 0.22
CA LEU A 656 -21.84 5.52 0.47
C LEU A 656 -21.22 4.40 1.29
N TYR A 657 -22.06 3.69 2.06
CA TYR A 657 -21.63 2.50 2.77
C TYR A 657 -21.51 1.30 1.83
N SER A 658 -20.36 0.63 1.92
CA SER A 658 -20.04 -0.62 1.23
C SER A 658 -19.81 -1.72 2.25
N LYS A 659 -20.19 -2.97 1.92
CA LYS A 659 -19.80 -4.16 2.67
C LYS A 659 -18.92 -5.04 1.79
N SER A 660 -17.64 -5.08 2.11
CA SER A 660 -16.66 -5.97 1.47
C SER A 660 -16.58 -7.31 2.19
N SER A 661 -16.16 -8.35 1.49
CA SER A 661 -15.84 -9.66 2.07
C SER A 661 -14.89 -10.44 1.20
N GLY A 662 -14.12 -11.34 1.81
CA GLY A 662 -13.32 -12.34 1.11
C GLY A 662 -14.19 -13.36 0.36
N ASN A 663 -13.55 -14.14 -0.52
CA ASN A 663 -14.24 -15.13 -1.34
C ASN A 663 -13.37 -16.37 -1.58
N PHE A 664 -13.79 -17.54 -1.06
CA PHE A 664 -13.08 -18.81 -1.25
C PHE A 664 -13.16 -19.37 -2.69
N ASN A 665 -14.05 -18.84 -3.51
CA ASN A 665 -14.23 -19.30 -4.89
C ASN A 665 -13.29 -18.61 -5.89
N LEU A 666 -12.48 -17.67 -5.43
CA LEU A 666 -11.54 -16.95 -6.29
C LEU A 666 -10.59 -17.91 -7.01
N SER A 667 -10.41 -17.65 -8.29
CA SER A 667 -9.48 -18.36 -9.17
C SER A 667 -8.16 -17.59 -9.25
N PRO A 668 -7.04 -18.23 -9.60
CA PRO A 668 -5.80 -17.52 -9.84
C PRO A 668 -5.94 -16.50 -10.98
N GLU A 669 -5.42 -15.29 -10.77
CA GLU A 669 -5.19 -14.32 -11.83
C GLU A 669 -4.15 -14.87 -12.79
N LYS A 670 -4.26 -14.54 -14.07
CA LYS A 670 -3.36 -15.01 -15.14
C LYS A 670 -2.81 -13.83 -15.90
N ALA A 671 -1.52 -13.87 -16.23
CA ALA A 671 -0.91 -12.87 -17.05
C ALA A 671 -0.03 -13.53 -18.12
N ILE A 672 -0.19 -13.09 -19.36
CA ILE A 672 0.71 -13.40 -20.47
C ILE A 672 1.60 -12.18 -20.68
N SER A 673 2.91 -12.39 -20.55
CA SER A 673 3.91 -11.33 -20.74
C SER A 673 4.82 -11.69 -21.92
N ASN A 674 5.00 -10.73 -22.82
CA ASN A 674 5.93 -10.80 -23.95
C ASN A 674 6.95 -9.69 -23.83
N SER A 675 8.23 -9.98 -24.10
CA SER A 675 9.25 -8.94 -24.26
C SER A 675 10.21 -9.23 -25.39
N ILE A 676 10.70 -8.17 -26.02
CA ILE A 676 11.78 -8.22 -27.00
C ILE A 676 12.73 -7.08 -26.70
N SER A 677 14.01 -7.40 -26.53
CA SER A 677 15.08 -6.43 -26.24
C SER A 677 16.12 -6.43 -27.34
N LEU A 678 16.53 -5.26 -27.79
CA LEU A 678 17.70 -5.03 -28.62
C LEU A 678 18.79 -4.36 -27.77
N ILE A 679 19.97 -4.96 -27.71
CA ILE A 679 21.09 -4.49 -26.91
C ILE A 679 22.23 -4.15 -27.86
N ALA A 680 22.83 -2.97 -27.66
CA ALA A 680 24.06 -2.55 -28.34
C ALA A 680 25.14 -2.26 -27.29
N ASP A 681 26.19 -3.09 -27.29
CA ASP A 681 27.37 -2.94 -26.42
C ASP A 681 28.52 -2.29 -27.25
N LEU A 682 28.71 -0.99 -27.06
CA LEU A 682 29.72 -0.19 -27.69
C LEU A 682 30.78 0.19 -26.65
N ASN A 683 32.04 -0.10 -26.85
CA ASN A 683 33.19 0.10 -25.94
C ASN A 683 32.96 0.89 -24.63
N ARG A 684 32.35 2.10 -24.75
CA ARG A 684 32.03 3.02 -23.64
C ARG A 684 30.55 3.31 -23.49
N SER A 685 29.70 2.67 -24.30
CA SER A 685 28.26 2.88 -24.24
C SER A 685 27.53 1.57 -24.32
N ARG A 686 26.50 1.44 -23.50
CA ARG A 686 25.53 0.37 -23.60
C ARG A 686 24.15 0.98 -23.83
N ILE A 687 23.50 0.56 -24.90
CA ILE A 687 22.13 0.96 -25.23
C ILE A 687 21.27 -0.29 -25.19
N GLU A 688 20.13 -0.21 -24.55
CA GLU A 688 19.15 -1.28 -24.49
C GLU A 688 17.74 -0.71 -24.74
N ILE A 689 17.00 -1.32 -25.66
CA ILE A 689 15.63 -0.97 -26.02
C ILE A 689 14.77 -2.20 -25.78
N ASP A 690 13.83 -2.11 -24.85
CA ASP A 690 12.95 -3.22 -24.48
C ASP A 690 11.51 -2.88 -24.85
N PHE A 691 10.90 -3.60 -25.76
CA PHE A 691 9.46 -3.63 -25.92
C PHE A 691 8.86 -4.64 -24.95
N TYR A 692 7.78 -4.26 -24.27
CA TYR A 692 7.03 -5.16 -23.39
C TYR A 692 5.53 -5.09 -23.67
N GLN A 693 4.85 -6.21 -23.44
CA GLN A 693 3.39 -6.32 -23.45
C GLN A 693 2.97 -7.28 -22.35
N ILE A 694 2.01 -6.87 -21.52
CA ILE A 694 1.44 -7.68 -20.42
C ILE A 694 -0.08 -7.62 -20.56
N ASN A 695 -0.70 -8.79 -20.72
CA ASN A 695 -2.14 -8.98 -20.75
C ASN A 695 -2.52 -9.79 -19.51
N MET A 696 -3.33 -9.21 -18.63
CA MET A 696 -3.79 -9.83 -17.39
C MET A 696 -5.29 -10.07 -17.44
N GLU A 697 -5.70 -11.28 -17.09
CA GLU A 697 -7.08 -11.73 -17.06
C GLU A 697 -7.43 -12.25 -15.65
N ASP A 698 -8.73 -12.32 -15.37
CA ASP A 698 -9.25 -12.86 -14.10
C ASP A 698 -8.71 -12.09 -12.88
N GLN A 699 -8.42 -10.79 -13.00
CA GLN A 699 -7.91 -10.00 -11.89
C GLN A 699 -8.91 -10.00 -10.73
N ILE A 700 -8.41 -10.28 -9.52
CA ILE A 700 -9.18 -10.19 -8.30
C ILE A 700 -9.41 -8.72 -7.97
N SER A 701 -10.66 -8.33 -7.90
CA SER A 701 -11.06 -6.96 -7.60
C SER A 701 -12.38 -6.92 -6.83
N GLN A 702 -12.56 -5.88 -6.04
CA GLN A 702 -13.81 -5.58 -5.36
C GLN A 702 -14.80 -5.00 -6.38
N LEU A 703 -16.05 -5.43 -6.32
CA LEU A 703 -17.13 -4.82 -7.09
C LEU A 703 -17.30 -3.36 -6.67
N SER A 704 -17.47 -2.45 -7.63
CA SER A 704 -17.88 -1.10 -7.30
C SER A 704 -19.40 -1.02 -7.02
N ILE A 705 -19.80 -0.08 -6.17
CA ILE A 705 -21.23 0.21 -5.93
C ILE A 705 -21.94 0.50 -7.25
N ALA A 706 -21.32 1.28 -8.13
CA ALA A 706 -21.87 1.62 -9.44
C ALA A 706 -22.11 0.37 -10.31
N THR A 707 -21.18 -0.60 -10.31
CA THR A 707 -21.33 -1.87 -11.01
C THR A 707 -22.51 -2.69 -10.46
N VAL A 708 -22.64 -2.77 -9.15
CA VAL A 708 -23.75 -3.50 -8.51
C VAL A 708 -25.09 -2.87 -8.90
N ILE A 709 -25.22 -1.56 -8.82
CA ILE A 709 -26.46 -0.84 -9.19
C ILE A 709 -26.75 -1.01 -10.69
N LYS A 710 -25.75 -0.83 -11.56
CA LYS A 710 -25.90 -1.03 -13.01
C LYS A 710 -26.43 -2.42 -13.35
N ASN A 711 -25.84 -3.47 -12.76
CA ASN A 711 -26.23 -4.86 -13.02
C ASN A 711 -27.61 -5.20 -12.41
N CYS A 712 -27.96 -4.60 -11.26
CA CYS A 712 -29.29 -4.69 -10.70
C CYS A 712 -30.34 -4.14 -11.69
N VAL A 713 -30.13 -2.95 -12.22
CA VAL A 713 -31.05 -2.32 -13.19
C VAL A 713 -31.12 -3.14 -14.50
N ALA A 714 -29.98 -3.59 -15.01
CA ALA A 714 -29.91 -4.40 -16.23
C ALA A 714 -30.60 -5.76 -16.10
N SER A 715 -30.74 -6.30 -14.88
CA SER A 715 -31.44 -7.58 -14.64
C SER A 715 -32.96 -7.48 -14.75
N GLU A 716 -33.53 -6.28 -14.78
CA GLU A 716 -34.98 -5.99 -14.82
C GLU A 716 -35.80 -6.71 -13.73
N SER A 717 -35.16 -7.20 -12.65
CA SER A 717 -35.80 -7.97 -11.58
C SER A 717 -35.22 -7.59 -10.21
N SER A 718 -36.05 -7.08 -9.30
CA SER A 718 -35.69 -6.80 -7.92
C SER A 718 -35.26 -8.06 -7.12
N ASN A 719 -35.59 -9.25 -7.61
CA ASN A 719 -35.19 -10.53 -7.02
C ASN A 719 -33.85 -11.06 -7.56
N SER A 720 -33.19 -10.32 -8.47
CA SER A 720 -31.89 -10.72 -9.01
C SER A 720 -30.84 -10.77 -7.91
N TYR A 721 -29.77 -11.53 -8.15
CA TYR A 721 -28.59 -11.54 -7.27
C TYR A 721 -28.07 -10.12 -7.01
N TRP A 722 -27.94 -9.30 -8.06
CA TRP A 722 -27.40 -7.94 -8.00
C TRP A 722 -28.24 -6.99 -7.15
N CYS A 723 -29.59 -7.05 -7.28
CA CYS A 723 -30.48 -6.19 -6.51
C CYS A 723 -30.50 -6.56 -5.02
N LYS A 724 -30.30 -7.83 -4.68
CA LYS A 724 -30.18 -8.29 -3.28
C LYS A 724 -28.93 -7.82 -2.57
N LEU A 725 -27.92 -7.38 -3.30
CA LEU A 725 -26.72 -6.76 -2.74
C LEU A 725 -26.95 -5.32 -2.25
N ILE A 726 -28.10 -4.70 -2.58
CA ILE A 726 -28.40 -3.32 -2.25
C ILE A 726 -29.37 -3.27 -1.06
N ASN A 727 -28.95 -2.63 0.02
CA ASN A 727 -29.75 -2.41 1.23
C ASN A 727 -29.88 -0.92 1.52
N ARG A 728 -31.01 -0.32 1.09
CA ARG A 728 -31.31 1.08 1.38
C ARG A 728 -31.89 1.26 2.78
N SER A 729 -31.62 2.40 3.38
CA SER A 729 -32.28 2.80 4.63
C SER A 729 -33.75 3.23 4.36
N ASN A 730 -34.55 3.40 5.43
CA ASN A 730 -35.96 3.79 5.32
C ASN A 730 -36.16 5.18 4.67
N ASP A 731 -35.16 6.06 4.68
CA ASP A 731 -35.16 7.34 4.00
C ASP A 731 -34.69 7.24 2.53
N GLY A 732 -34.47 6.03 2.03
CA GLY A 732 -34.03 5.73 0.67
C GLY A 732 -32.54 5.90 0.42
N THR A 733 -31.76 6.39 1.40
CA THR A 733 -30.32 6.66 1.21
C THR A 733 -29.46 5.41 1.28
N LEU A 734 -28.24 5.49 0.70
CA LEU A 734 -27.16 4.52 0.82
C LEU A 734 -26.00 5.07 1.66
N SER A 735 -26.06 6.33 2.11
CA SER A 735 -25.05 7.01 2.92
C SER A 735 -25.41 7.11 4.40
N THR A 736 -26.58 6.66 4.80
CA THR A 736 -27.02 6.69 6.21
C THR A 736 -26.62 5.38 6.91
N SER A 737 -26.18 5.45 8.16
CA SER A 737 -25.80 4.28 8.96
C SER A 737 -26.89 3.17 8.91
N GLY A 738 -26.48 1.93 8.63
CA GLY A 738 -27.35 0.75 8.47
C GLY A 738 -27.79 0.48 7.03
N SER A 739 -27.54 1.42 6.08
CA SER A 739 -27.63 1.12 4.64
C SER A 739 -26.28 0.63 4.12
N TYR A 740 -26.26 -0.10 3.02
CA TYR A 740 -25.03 -0.53 2.35
C TYR A 740 -25.30 -1.12 0.96
N VAL A 741 -24.24 -1.18 0.16
CA VAL A 741 -24.18 -2.04 -1.02
C VAL A 741 -23.10 -3.10 -0.75
N SER A 742 -23.46 -4.38 -0.87
CA SER A 742 -22.48 -5.46 -0.72
C SER A 742 -21.61 -5.56 -1.97
N THR A 743 -20.28 -5.52 -1.76
CA THR A 743 -19.26 -5.46 -2.81
C THR A 743 -18.19 -6.53 -2.61
N PRO A 744 -18.54 -7.84 -2.69
CA PRO A 744 -17.58 -8.92 -2.50
C PRO A 744 -16.50 -8.94 -3.58
N LEU A 745 -15.41 -9.67 -3.33
CA LEU A 745 -14.31 -9.87 -4.27
C LEU A 745 -14.69 -10.88 -5.36
N PHE A 746 -14.30 -10.59 -6.61
CA PHE A 746 -14.50 -11.46 -7.78
C PHE A 746 -13.30 -11.42 -8.74
N ASN A 747 -13.20 -12.43 -9.61
CA ASN A 747 -12.31 -12.46 -10.77
C ASN A 747 -13.04 -11.83 -11.98
N LEU A 748 -13.01 -10.55 -12.12
CA LEU A 748 -13.82 -9.84 -13.13
C LEU A 748 -13.01 -8.97 -14.08
N SER A 749 -11.94 -8.35 -13.60
CA SER A 749 -11.27 -7.30 -14.37
C SER A 749 -10.14 -7.84 -15.23
N ASN A 750 -9.91 -7.14 -16.34
CA ASN A 750 -8.79 -7.38 -17.25
C ASN A 750 -7.94 -6.14 -17.36
N PHE A 751 -6.66 -6.32 -17.58
CA PHE A 751 -5.72 -5.23 -17.67
C PHE A 751 -4.68 -5.48 -18.77
N ASP A 752 -4.53 -4.51 -19.66
CA ASP A 752 -3.56 -4.53 -20.75
C ASP A 752 -2.58 -3.38 -20.65
N THR A 753 -1.28 -3.67 -20.66
CA THR A 753 -0.25 -2.63 -20.71
C THR A 753 0.86 -3.01 -21.68
N SER A 754 1.36 -2.03 -22.41
CA SER A 754 2.53 -2.16 -23.28
C SER A 754 3.32 -0.88 -23.36
N GLY A 755 4.61 -0.99 -23.62
CA GLY A 755 5.51 0.17 -23.72
C GLY A 755 6.89 -0.18 -24.25
N LEU A 756 7.74 0.86 -24.30
CA LEU A 756 9.15 0.76 -24.64
C LEU A 756 9.97 1.34 -23.49
N ASP A 757 10.95 0.58 -23.01
CA ASP A 757 11.99 1.06 -22.11
C ASP A 757 13.27 1.32 -22.91
N PHE A 758 13.79 2.52 -22.79
CA PHE A 758 15.08 2.91 -23.34
C PHE A 758 16.08 3.10 -22.20
N ARG A 759 17.22 2.43 -22.29
CA ARG A 759 18.32 2.54 -21.34
C ARG A 759 19.61 2.90 -22.05
N LEU A 760 20.31 3.89 -21.52
CA LEU A 760 21.64 4.31 -21.99
C LEU A 760 22.59 4.36 -20.80
N SER A 761 23.75 3.76 -20.91
CA SER A 761 24.93 4.02 -20.06
C SER A 761 26.08 4.44 -20.96
N HIS A 762 26.70 5.57 -20.65
CA HIS A 762 27.82 6.11 -21.44
C HIS A 762 28.90 6.69 -20.53
N GLU A 763 30.15 6.31 -20.79
CA GLU A 763 31.32 6.72 -20.02
C GLU A 763 32.19 7.67 -20.86
N ILE A 764 32.59 8.81 -20.28
CA ILE A 764 33.43 9.80 -20.90
C ILE A 764 34.64 10.07 -20.00
N ASP A 765 35.84 9.79 -20.49
CA ASP A 765 37.06 10.21 -19.77
C ASP A 765 37.30 11.70 -19.92
N THR A 766 37.51 12.39 -18.81
CA THR A 766 37.83 13.81 -18.78
C THR A 766 39.11 14.06 -17.97
N PRO A 767 39.76 15.19 -18.14
CA PRO A 767 40.99 15.51 -17.35
C PRO A 767 40.76 15.56 -15.83
N ILE A 768 39.53 15.68 -15.38
CA ILE A 768 39.19 15.80 -13.95
C ILE A 768 38.55 14.52 -13.38
N GLY A 769 38.38 13.46 -14.21
CA GLY A 769 37.80 12.18 -13.83
C GLY A 769 36.90 11.60 -14.93
N GLN A 770 36.31 10.45 -14.66
CA GLN A 770 35.37 9.78 -15.56
C GLN A 770 33.95 10.32 -15.35
N VAL A 771 33.28 10.76 -16.41
CA VAL A 771 31.85 11.13 -16.39
C VAL A 771 31.03 9.93 -16.82
N LEU A 772 30.14 9.48 -15.96
CA LEU A 772 29.14 8.43 -16.25
C LEU A 772 27.78 9.08 -16.46
N ILE A 773 27.20 8.85 -17.64
CA ILE A 773 25.86 9.28 -18.01
C ILE A 773 24.96 8.05 -18.06
N LYS A 774 23.90 8.02 -17.26
CA LYS A 774 22.86 6.99 -17.30
C LYS A 774 21.52 7.63 -17.59
N ASN A 775 20.79 7.05 -18.53
CA ASN A 775 19.42 7.47 -18.84
C ASN A 775 18.50 6.26 -18.84
N ILE A 776 17.33 6.43 -18.22
CA ILE A 776 16.25 5.44 -18.22
C ILE A 776 14.99 6.19 -18.62
N THR A 777 14.37 5.75 -19.72
CA THR A 777 13.10 6.33 -20.20
C THR A 777 12.09 5.22 -20.43
N ASN A 778 10.90 5.36 -19.88
CA ASN A 778 9.75 4.54 -20.23
C ASN A 778 8.80 5.34 -21.13
N PHE A 779 8.42 4.77 -22.27
CA PHE A 779 7.38 5.25 -23.16
C PHE A 779 6.17 4.33 -23.05
N LEU A 780 5.11 4.77 -22.38
CA LEU A 780 3.88 4.02 -22.26
C LEU A 780 3.10 4.06 -23.58
N ILE A 781 2.87 2.91 -24.21
CA ILE A 781 2.11 2.77 -25.47
C ILE A 781 0.63 2.57 -25.16
N LYS A 782 0.32 1.61 -24.29
CA LYS A 782 -1.04 1.22 -23.91
C LYS A 782 -1.12 1.01 -22.40
N LYS A 783 -2.22 1.41 -21.77
CA LYS A 783 -2.61 1.03 -20.41
C LYS A 783 -4.13 1.11 -20.32
N ASP A 784 -4.79 -0.02 -20.48
CA ASP A 784 -6.23 -0.14 -20.51
C ASP A 784 -6.69 -1.08 -19.39
N PHE A 785 -7.75 -0.68 -18.71
CA PHE A 785 -8.42 -1.44 -17.66
C PHE A 785 -9.87 -1.73 -18.06
N LYS A 786 -10.31 -2.96 -17.89
CA LYS A 786 -11.73 -3.36 -17.99
C LYS A 786 -12.19 -3.86 -16.64
N GLN A 787 -13.30 -3.33 -16.16
CA GLN A 787 -13.86 -3.71 -14.87
C GLN A 787 -14.51 -5.10 -14.89
N ASP A 788 -15.11 -5.47 -16.04
CA ASP A 788 -15.68 -6.78 -16.31
C ASP A 788 -15.57 -7.09 -17.82
N ALA A 789 -16.00 -8.29 -18.23
CA ALA A 789 -15.88 -8.75 -19.63
C ALA A 789 -16.69 -7.88 -20.61
N ASP A 790 -17.80 -7.30 -20.16
CA ASP A 790 -18.77 -6.56 -20.98
C ASP A 790 -18.53 -5.05 -20.95
N SER A 791 -17.67 -4.55 -20.04
CA SER A 791 -17.35 -3.13 -19.91
C SER A 791 -16.45 -2.65 -21.05
N ASP A 792 -16.63 -1.40 -21.47
CA ASP A 792 -15.68 -0.75 -22.36
C ASP A 792 -14.34 -0.52 -21.65
N PRO A 793 -13.19 -0.65 -22.35
CA PRO A 793 -11.90 -0.44 -21.75
C PRO A 793 -11.70 1.03 -21.36
N ILE A 794 -11.27 1.23 -20.10
CA ILE A 794 -10.88 2.55 -19.60
C ILE A 794 -9.40 2.78 -19.93
N ASN A 795 -9.11 3.77 -20.75
CA ASN A 795 -7.74 4.15 -21.08
C ASN A 795 -7.14 4.96 -19.93
N CYS A 796 -6.05 4.45 -19.32
CA CYS A 796 -5.31 5.09 -18.22
C CYS A 796 -4.09 5.90 -18.69
N LYS A 797 -3.66 5.76 -19.94
CA LYS A 797 -2.43 6.37 -20.48
C LYS A 797 -2.49 7.90 -20.46
N GLY A 798 -1.62 8.52 -19.70
CA GLY A 798 -1.55 9.98 -19.56
C GLY A 798 -2.59 10.57 -18.61
N PHE A 799 -3.33 9.74 -17.91
CA PHE A 799 -4.37 10.11 -16.97
C PHE A 799 -4.21 9.37 -15.64
N TYR A 800 -4.90 9.86 -14.64
CA TYR A 800 -5.35 9.09 -13.49
C TYR A 800 -6.83 9.38 -13.27
N ARG A 801 -7.56 8.44 -12.69
CA ARG A 801 -8.98 8.57 -12.40
C ARG A 801 -9.23 8.44 -10.91
N LEU A 802 -10.28 9.10 -10.42
CA LEU A 802 -10.77 8.99 -9.06
C LEU A 802 -12.15 8.32 -9.10
N GLY A 803 -12.48 7.56 -8.08
CA GLY A 803 -13.76 6.88 -7.90
C GLY A 803 -13.65 5.35 -8.06
N ASP A 804 -14.75 4.67 -7.78
CA ASP A 804 -14.83 3.20 -7.70
C ASP A 804 -14.49 2.50 -9.02
N GLU A 805 -14.76 3.17 -10.15
CA GLU A 805 -14.49 2.63 -11.49
C GLU A 805 -13.04 2.83 -11.94
N ALA A 806 -12.19 3.45 -11.11
CA ALA A 806 -10.82 3.78 -11.50
C ALA A 806 -9.95 2.53 -11.68
N GLY A 807 -10.22 1.45 -10.93
CA GLY A 807 -9.39 0.25 -10.95
C GLY A 807 -7.91 0.58 -10.83
N LEU A 808 -7.05 -0.02 -11.65
CA LEU A 808 -5.62 0.29 -11.69
C LEU A 808 -5.27 1.66 -12.32
N CYS A 809 -6.28 2.46 -12.75
CA CYS A 809 -6.09 3.82 -13.25
C CYS A 809 -6.05 4.89 -12.15
N TYR A 810 -6.21 4.54 -10.88
CA TYR A 810 -6.19 5.51 -9.77
C TYR A 810 -4.80 6.14 -9.52
N GLN A 811 -3.74 5.52 -10.06
CA GLN A 811 -2.39 6.07 -10.01
C GLN A 811 -2.05 6.81 -11.32
N PRO A 812 -1.26 7.91 -11.23
CA PRO A 812 -0.77 8.60 -12.42
C PRO A 812 -0.03 7.64 -13.35
N SER A 813 -0.34 7.72 -14.64
CA SER A 813 0.28 6.89 -15.67
C SER A 813 0.84 7.78 -16.80
N PRO A 814 1.99 8.44 -16.57
CA PRO A 814 2.60 9.34 -17.55
C PRO A 814 2.88 8.64 -18.87
N LYS A 815 2.70 9.34 -19.99
CA LYS A 815 3.06 8.82 -21.32
C LYS A 815 4.55 8.60 -21.48
N ILE A 816 5.34 9.44 -20.82
CA ILE A 816 6.81 9.38 -20.81
C ILE A 816 7.28 9.65 -19.37
N GLN A 817 8.14 8.77 -18.88
CA GLN A 817 8.90 8.99 -17.67
C GLN A 817 10.39 8.87 -17.98
N ASN A 818 11.19 9.80 -17.51
CA ASN A 818 12.62 9.82 -17.77
C ASN A 818 13.40 10.14 -16.50
N VAL A 819 14.50 9.43 -16.32
CA VAL A 819 15.53 9.73 -15.32
C VAL A 819 16.88 9.80 -16.01
N LEU A 820 17.58 10.92 -15.82
CA LEU A 820 18.93 11.16 -16.28
C LEU A 820 19.86 11.37 -15.08
N ASP A 821 20.84 10.50 -14.94
CA ASP A 821 21.89 10.59 -13.94
C ASP A 821 23.22 10.94 -14.65
N ILE A 822 23.89 11.97 -14.16
CA ILE A 822 25.22 12.36 -14.60
C ILE A 822 26.13 12.36 -13.36
N SER A 823 27.14 11.52 -13.36
CA SER A 823 28.08 11.38 -12.22
C SER A 823 29.51 11.63 -12.70
N LEU A 824 30.27 12.36 -11.89
CA LEU A 824 31.73 12.50 -12.05
C LEU A 824 32.38 11.57 -11.01
N ILE A 825 33.13 10.60 -11.53
CA ILE A 825 33.93 9.66 -10.72
C ILE A 825 35.39 10.12 -10.83
N LYS A 826 35.97 10.50 -9.70
CA LYS A 826 37.39 10.93 -9.62
C LYS A 826 38.30 9.76 -9.33
#